data_cd510b707dc200f3972095297e3791e8
#
_entry.id   cd510b707dc200f3972095297e3791e8
#
_cell.length_a   1.000
_cell.length_b   1.000
_cell.length_c   1.000
_cell.angle_alpha   90.00
_cell.angle_beta   90.00
_cell.angle_gamma   90.00
#
_symmetry.space_group_name_H-M   'P 1'
#
loop_
_entity.id
_entity.type
_entity.pdbx_description
1 polymer ?
#
loop_
_entity_poly.entity_id
_entity_poly.type
_entity_poly.pdbx_seq_one_letter_code
_entity_poly.pdbx_strand_id
1 'polypeptide(L)'
;MTYHKNQHLIDKGILLLSMKAKWLGFPLIILLLSAAIFSFTNDTLVEDWLKNNSLVIKAEEPEILPIQENEHWPVIIVDFDGKNTNEATAINDAEAMLIPNADDYFSQLSRGSVSVNVDVHQTMTIASGNLASYGSDAGVERDSLVDGTHLPSLLAEEVVLANKQSIQWDKYDLNGDGSIDRLLILHTTIGQESGGNSNRIWSHFTTFETPIELNSELSVGHYAMASLGSKSDGFGTAMHEMLHQMGAYDLYPSDGQQTSIWKGVGDWDIMASGNWNDDGKTPALPMSSTLETIGLDHFIDLDFDWSQQTDHCSATSIIIPQDGDMKLDYRIEIGHGEYVWIEYRGGNQYDNQLPGTGILVSYQDTTIDGYADNELNVNNQRPYLKIIEADGNNELLIGSNEGQFTDLFSNGSKFGSNGIEIRNHDGVLVDWYAEVVISNQIEIMFKTDACASDFSLDLPNHSVTTLPNEPIQIAAKSSIDCTLQNGLTSTDGRLVSISPNQIKAGIDSTVTINFNSAAQHNSMTKLGGTIGCESEIRNLDVEILSLSIMPQNGTYSTSIPVNDKSQIAIPIDSIGSGIQNFDYKIDGPLSRIAQSEQTLRLTGSDDVLIIDIDPNNLLSNNMIVNGIIEISDSNDNVWSVEVVLTAESGATKSLNDYINPGQMIGLACIFAALWVFLSMKDGRTVNLEEITEEQSVHNRPNIDYDAWGREFDN
;
A
#
# COMPACT_ATOMS: atom_id res chain seq x y z
N MET A 1 -2.46 74.66 38.54
CA MET A 1 -2.28 74.89 37.08
C MET A 1 -1.56 73.75 36.35
N THR A 2 -1.12 72.73 37.02
CA THR A 2 -0.37 71.58 36.43
C THR A 2 -1.25 70.37 36.09
N TYR A 3 -2.45 70.28 36.69
CA TYR A 3 -3.35 69.13 36.42
C TYR A 3 -4.07 69.23 35.07
N HIS A 4 -4.43 70.41 34.60
CA HIS A 4 -5.09 70.59 33.31
C HIS A 4 -4.16 70.40 32.07
N LYS A 5 -2.87 70.51 32.26
CA LYS A 5 -1.93 70.39 31.13
C LYS A 5 -1.61 68.93 30.76
N ASN A 6 -1.70 68.03 31.73
CA ASN A 6 -1.49 66.59 31.51
C ASN A 6 -2.70 65.92 30.89
N GLN A 7 -3.92 66.35 31.22
CA GLN A 7 -5.13 65.80 30.60
C GLN A 7 -5.22 66.15 29.11
N HIS A 8 -4.82 67.35 28.72
CA HIS A 8 -4.80 67.75 27.32
C HIS A 8 -3.73 67.02 26.46
N LEU A 9 -2.65 66.55 27.07
CA LEU A 9 -1.63 65.74 26.42
C LEU A 9 -2.05 64.28 26.29
N ILE A 10 -2.77 63.76 27.28
CA ILE A 10 -3.35 62.42 27.24
C ILE A 10 -4.48 62.35 26.18
N ASP A 11 -5.38 63.34 26.14
CA ASP A 11 -6.44 63.42 25.15
C ASP A 11 -5.91 63.57 23.72
N LYS A 12 -4.83 64.32 23.52
CA LYS A 12 -4.14 64.41 22.22
C LYS A 12 -3.42 63.13 21.85
N GLY A 13 -2.84 62.42 22.82
CA GLY A 13 -2.21 61.11 22.61
C GLY A 13 -3.23 60.02 22.22
N ILE A 14 -4.37 59.99 22.90
CA ILE A 14 -5.47 59.06 22.60
C ILE A 14 -6.09 59.38 21.23
N LEU A 15 -6.27 60.65 20.88
CA LEU A 15 -6.80 61.04 19.56
C LEU A 15 -5.83 60.70 18.42
N LEU A 16 -4.53 60.84 18.64
CA LEU A 16 -3.48 60.46 17.65
C LEU A 16 -3.37 58.92 17.51
N LEU A 17 -3.56 58.16 18.60
CA LEU A 17 -3.62 56.68 18.56
C LEU A 17 -4.88 56.22 17.82
N SER A 18 -6.06 56.83 18.06
CA SER A 18 -7.30 56.51 17.38
C SER A 18 -7.27 56.85 15.86
N MET A 19 -6.61 57.95 15.50
CA MET A 19 -6.41 58.30 14.09
C MET A 19 -5.45 57.32 13.40
N LYS A 20 -4.37 56.90 14.07
CA LYS A 20 -3.45 55.88 13.52
C LYS A 20 -4.10 54.54 13.38
N ALA A 21 -4.98 54.13 14.32
CA ALA A 21 -5.70 52.88 14.24
C ALA A 21 -6.69 52.84 13.06
N LYS A 22 -7.37 53.94 12.74
CA LYS A 22 -8.25 54.01 11.56
C LYS A 22 -7.46 53.92 10.24
N TRP A 23 -6.25 54.47 10.17
CA TRP A 23 -5.41 54.37 8.98
C TRP A 23 -4.84 52.94 8.78
N LEU A 24 -4.63 52.17 9.83
CA LEU A 24 -4.19 50.78 9.77
C LEU A 24 -5.33 49.82 9.35
N GLY A 25 -6.57 50.17 9.57
CA GLY A 25 -7.72 49.38 9.19
C GLY A 25 -7.92 49.22 7.67
N PHE A 26 -7.61 50.29 6.88
CA PHE A 26 -7.72 50.21 5.42
C PHE A 26 -6.73 49.22 4.78
N PRO A 27 -5.42 49.23 5.09
CA PRO A 27 -4.51 48.21 4.58
C PRO A 27 -4.91 46.78 5.02
N LEU A 28 -5.41 46.62 6.24
CA LEU A 28 -5.86 45.32 6.72
C LEU A 28 -7.08 44.80 5.94
N ILE A 29 -8.06 45.65 5.67
CA ILE A 29 -9.22 45.28 4.81
C ILE A 29 -8.76 44.88 3.41
N ILE A 30 -7.81 45.64 2.81
CA ILE A 30 -7.27 45.31 1.49
C ILE A 30 -6.57 43.97 1.52
N LEU A 31 -5.78 43.69 2.56
CA LEU A 31 -5.06 42.42 2.73
C LEU A 31 -6.04 41.24 2.88
N LEU A 32 -7.08 41.40 3.70
CA LEU A 32 -8.11 40.37 3.90
C LEU A 32 -8.91 40.10 2.62
N LEU A 33 -9.29 41.13 1.89
CA LEU A 33 -9.98 40.99 0.62
C LEU A 33 -9.09 40.36 -0.46
N SER A 34 -7.79 40.70 -0.47
CA SER A 34 -6.83 40.07 -1.37
C SER A 34 -6.64 38.59 -1.04
N ALA A 35 -6.58 38.24 0.24
CA ALA A 35 -6.51 36.85 0.71
C ALA A 35 -7.79 36.08 0.35
N ALA A 36 -8.96 36.70 0.47
CA ALA A 36 -10.21 36.12 0.04
C ALA A 36 -10.22 35.82 -1.46
N ILE A 37 -9.85 36.79 -2.29
CA ILE A 37 -9.77 36.62 -3.75
C ILE A 37 -8.78 35.50 -4.09
N PHE A 38 -7.60 35.48 -3.47
CA PHE A 38 -6.62 34.43 -3.69
C PHE A 38 -7.20 33.05 -3.35
N SER A 39 -7.85 32.92 -2.20
CA SER A 39 -8.43 31.66 -1.72
C SER A 39 -9.57 31.15 -2.61
N PHE A 40 -10.37 32.06 -3.21
CA PHE A 40 -11.42 31.67 -4.17
C PHE A 40 -10.89 31.34 -5.57
N THR A 41 -9.76 31.91 -5.97
CA THR A 41 -9.19 31.70 -7.32
C THR A 41 -8.15 30.58 -7.38
N ASN A 42 -7.66 30.13 -6.22
CA ASN A 42 -6.64 29.09 -6.09
C ASN A 42 -7.03 28.11 -4.96
N ASP A 43 -8.26 27.65 -5.00
CA ASP A 43 -8.85 26.77 -3.97
C ASP A 43 -8.07 25.47 -3.79
N THR A 44 -7.64 24.83 -4.88
CA THR A 44 -6.79 23.62 -4.85
C THR A 44 -5.44 23.86 -4.17
N LEU A 45 -4.77 24.97 -4.49
CA LEU A 45 -3.50 25.33 -3.83
C LEU A 45 -3.66 25.61 -2.33
N VAL A 46 -4.80 26.19 -1.93
CA VAL A 46 -5.11 26.43 -0.53
C VAL A 46 -5.46 25.13 0.18
N GLU A 47 -6.15 24.22 -0.49
CA GLU A 47 -6.46 22.90 0.02
C GLU A 47 -5.19 22.05 0.22
N ASP A 48 -4.31 22.01 -0.79
CA ASP A 48 -3.02 21.33 -0.69
C ASP A 48 -2.13 21.95 0.40
N TRP A 49 -2.13 23.30 0.51
CA TRP A 49 -1.40 23.95 1.59
C TRP A 49 -1.98 23.62 2.96
N LEU A 50 -3.29 23.50 3.10
CA LEU A 50 -3.95 23.08 4.34
C LEU A 50 -3.67 21.63 4.66
N LYS A 51 -3.68 20.72 3.69
CA LYS A 51 -3.30 19.31 3.87
C LYS A 51 -1.86 19.20 4.34
N ASN A 52 -0.95 19.95 3.70
CA ASN A 52 0.48 19.91 4.01
C ASN A 52 0.86 20.72 5.29
N ASN A 53 0.04 21.64 5.74
CA ASN A 53 0.27 22.49 6.92
C ASN A 53 -0.92 22.46 7.88
N SER A 54 -1.74 21.42 7.85
CA SER A 54 -2.85 21.30 8.77
C SER A 54 -2.29 21.29 10.18
N LEU A 55 -2.66 22.32 10.94
CA LEU A 55 -2.54 22.40 12.41
C LEU A 55 -3.58 21.47 13.10
N VAL A 56 -4.13 20.50 12.37
CA VAL A 56 -4.58 19.29 13.03
C VAL A 56 -3.29 18.73 13.58
N ILE A 57 -3.15 18.70 14.87
CA ILE A 57 -2.26 17.77 15.54
C ILE A 57 -2.78 16.43 15.05
N LYS A 58 -2.17 15.89 13.95
CA LYS A 58 -2.22 14.47 13.68
C LYS A 58 -1.76 13.92 15.03
N ALA A 59 -2.57 13.11 15.69
CA ALA A 59 -2.05 12.28 16.75
C ALA A 59 -0.80 11.66 16.13
N GLU A 60 0.36 11.87 16.75
CA GLU A 60 1.60 11.29 16.24
C GLU A 60 1.26 9.83 15.98
N GLU A 61 1.46 9.38 14.76
CA GLU A 61 1.21 7.98 14.44
C GLU A 61 2.05 7.17 15.43
N PRO A 62 1.48 6.15 16.08
CA PRO A 62 2.24 5.40 17.08
C PRO A 62 3.52 4.89 16.42
N GLU A 63 4.64 5.15 17.05
CA GLU A 63 5.94 4.71 16.57
C GLU A 63 5.97 3.17 16.62
N ILE A 64 6.20 2.55 15.49
CA ILE A 64 6.30 1.09 15.41
C ILE A 64 7.69 0.69 15.89
N LEU A 65 7.73 -0.02 17.00
CA LEU A 65 8.99 -0.50 17.58
C LEU A 65 9.50 -1.71 16.77
N PRO A 66 10.73 -1.65 16.21
CA PRO A 66 11.35 -2.82 15.59
C PRO A 66 11.45 -4.02 16.55
N ILE A 67 11.77 -5.19 16.01
CA ILE A 67 11.92 -6.43 16.80
C ILE A 67 12.90 -6.26 17.96
N GLN A 68 12.55 -6.81 19.13
CA GLN A 68 13.36 -6.75 20.34
C GLN A 68 13.95 -8.13 20.69
N GLU A 69 15.10 -8.19 21.38
CA GLU A 69 15.69 -9.45 21.82
C GLU A 69 14.75 -10.30 22.71
N ASN A 70 13.88 -9.63 23.45
CA ASN A 70 12.90 -10.25 24.33
C ASN A 70 11.52 -9.70 24.04
N GLU A 71 10.79 -10.38 23.19
CA GLU A 71 9.41 -10.05 22.83
C GLU A 71 8.43 -10.59 23.87
N HIS A 72 7.42 -9.77 24.21
CA HIS A 72 6.32 -10.15 25.07
C HIS A 72 4.98 -9.77 24.40
N TRP A 73 4.15 -10.78 24.13
CA TRP A 73 2.93 -10.60 23.37
C TRP A 73 1.69 -10.90 24.22
N PRO A 74 0.84 -9.91 24.54
CA PRO A 74 -0.48 -10.16 25.05
C PRO A 74 -1.37 -10.69 23.93
N VAL A 75 -2.04 -11.78 24.18
CA VAL A 75 -3.00 -12.38 23.24
C VAL A 75 -4.37 -12.39 23.89
N ILE A 76 -5.34 -11.74 23.29
CA ILE A 76 -6.72 -11.66 23.78
C ILE A 76 -7.64 -12.37 22.81
N ILE A 77 -8.47 -13.26 23.32
CA ILE A 77 -9.44 -14.00 22.50
C ILE A 77 -10.79 -13.29 22.59
N VAL A 78 -11.45 -13.13 21.43
CA VAL A 78 -12.79 -12.54 21.35
C VAL A 78 -13.76 -13.46 20.61
N ASP A 79 -14.95 -13.65 21.19
CA ASP A 79 -16.12 -14.26 20.55
C ASP A 79 -17.24 -13.23 20.40
N PHE A 80 -18.25 -13.52 19.63
CA PHE A 80 -19.30 -12.59 19.23
C PHE A 80 -20.65 -12.92 19.87
N ASP A 81 -21.51 -11.90 20.05
CA ASP A 81 -22.87 -12.12 20.53
C ASP A 81 -23.61 -13.14 19.64
N GLY A 82 -24.28 -14.05 20.31
CA GLY A 82 -24.99 -15.16 19.65
C GLY A 82 -24.11 -16.34 19.24
N LYS A 83 -22.80 -16.31 19.48
CA LYS A 83 -21.90 -17.48 19.42
C LYS A 83 -21.86 -18.18 20.77
N ASN A 84 -21.46 -19.43 20.79
CA ASN A 84 -21.34 -20.22 21.99
C ASN A 84 -20.03 -21.02 21.99
N THR A 85 -18.94 -20.34 21.66
CA THR A 85 -17.61 -20.96 21.70
C THR A 85 -17.25 -21.29 23.12
N ASN A 86 -16.71 -22.48 23.37
CA ASN A 86 -16.25 -22.84 24.70
C ASN A 86 -14.94 -22.11 25.01
N GLU A 87 -14.96 -21.26 26.01
CA GLU A 87 -13.82 -20.43 26.44
C GLU A 87 -12.54 -21.26 26.64
N ALA A 88 -12.62 -22.35 27.42
CA ALA A 88 -11.44 -23.17 27.69
C ALA A 88 -10.90 -23.84 26.42
N THR A 89 -11.75 -24.17 25.45
CA THR A 89 -11.31 -24.71 24.15
C THR A 89 -10.62 -23.64 23.34
N ALA A 90 -11.17 -22.43 23.28
CA ALA A 90 -10.57 -21.33 22.53
C ALA A 90 -9.18 -20.92 23.10
N ILE A 91 -9.05 -20.89 24.43
CA ILE A 91 -7.77 -20.62 25.07
C ILE A 91 -6.76 -21.72 24.75
N ASN A 92 -7.14 -23.00 24.88
CA ASN A 92 -6.25 -24.11 24.56
C ASN A 92 -5.83 -24.12 23.07
N ASP A 93 -6.75 -23.77 22.17
CA ASP A 93 -6.48 -23.71 20.74
C ASP A 93 -5.49 -22.56 20.42
N ALA A 94 -5.64 -21.39 21.06
CA ALA A 94 -4.71 -20.28 20.93
C ALA A 94 -3.32 -20.60 21.49
N GLU A 95 -3.27 -21.22 22.70
CA GLU A 95 -2.00 -21.69 23.28
C GLU A 95 -1.34 -22.72 22.37
N ALA A 96 -2.09 -23.70 21.84
CA ALA A 96 -1.55 -24.73 20.95
C ALA A 96 -1.07 -24.15 19.59
N MET A 97 -1.71 -23.11 19.10
CA MET A 97 -1.28 -22.42 17.87
C MET A 97 0.01 -21.65 18.06
N LEU A 98 0.15 -20.95 19.17
CA LEU A 98 1.22 -19.95 19.37
C LEU A 98 2.40 -20.48 20.21
N ILE A 99 2.18 -21.43 21.14
CA ILE A 99 3.19 -21.87 22.09
C ILE A 99 3.59 -23.34 21.82
N PRO A 100 4.88 -23.65 21.52
CA PRO A 100 6.02 -22.76 21.44
C PRO A 100 6.26 -22.15 20.06
N ASN A 101 5.37 -22.33 19.10
CA ASN A 101 5.59 -22.11 17.67
C ASN A 101 6.06 -20.67 17.35
N ALA A 102 5.54 -19.66 18.05
CA ALA A 102 5.99 -18.28 17.85
C ALA A 102 7.45 -18.08 18.26
N ASP A 103 7.84 -18.61 19.41
CA ASP A 103 9.25 -18.57 19.86
C ASP A 103 10.17 -19.34 18.90
N ASP A 104 9.75 -20.53 18.47
CA ASP A 104 10.51 -21.33 17.50
C ASP A 104 10.67 -20.61 16.15
N TYR A 105 9.60 -19.92 15.67
CA TYR A 105 9.64 -19.15 14.42
C TYR A 105 10.58 -17.96 14.53
N PHE A 106 10.43 -17.16 15.58
CA PHE A 106 11.26 -15.96 15.81
C PHE A 106 12.72 -16.32 16.15
N SER A 107 12.95 -17.42 16.85
CA SER A 107 14.30 -17.94 17.06
C SER A 107 14.97 -18.31 15.74
N GLN A 108 14.23 -18.92 14.79
CA GLN A 108 14.80 -19.25 13.47
C GLN A 108 15.09 -18.01 12.63
N LEU A 109 14.11 -17.07 12.47
CA LEU A 109 14.33 -15.89 11.67
C LEU A 109 15.44 -14.99 12.20
N SER A 110 15.60 -14.94 13.53
CA SER A 110 16.62 -14.13 14.22
C SER A 110 17.92 -14.86 14.50
N ARG A 111 18.07 -16.12 14.05
CA ARG A 111 19.25 -16.97 14.32
C ARG A 111 19.51 -17.14 15.83
N GLY A 112 18.46 -17.20 16.62
CA GLY A 112 18.50 -17.39 18.07
C GLY A 112 18.77 -16.12 18.88
N SER A 113 18.76 -14.94 18.26
CA SER A 113 18.94 -13.68 18.99
C SER A 113 17.66 -13.14 19.63
N VAL A 114 16.50 -13.60 19.20
CA VAL A 114 15.19 -13.18 19.70
C VAL A 114 14.49 -14.34 20.39
N SER A 115 13.83 -14.05 21.49
CA SER A 115 12.93 -14.96 22.20
C SER A 115 11.56 -14.33 22.36
N VAL A 116 10.48 -15.11 22.19
CA VAL A 116 9.09 -14.64 22.25
C VAL A 116 8.36 -15.30 23.42
N ASN A 117 7.84 -14.48 24.31
CA ASN A 117 6.95 -14.91 25.38
C ASN A 117 5.51 -14.53 25.02
N VAL A 118 4.66 -15.52 24.80
CA VAL A 118 3.26 -15.34 24.48
C VAL A 118 2.42 -15.50 25.73
N ASP A 119 1.67 -14.45 26.11
CA ASP A 119 0.77 -14.41 27.25
C ASP A 119 -0.69 -14.47 26.77
N VAL A 120 -1.26 -15.67 26.61
CA VAL A 120 -2.68 -15.85 26.26
C VAL A 120 -3.54 -15.50 27.48
N HIS A 121 -4.39 -14.48 27.34
CA HIS A 121 -5.29 -14.08 28.41
C HIS A 121 -6.32 -15.17 28.71
N GLN A 122 -6.43 -15.55 30.00
CA GLN A 122 -7.21 -16.71 30.45
C GLN A 122 -8.71 -16.45 30.56
N THR A 123 -9.20 -15.36 29.96
CA THR A 123 -10.62 -15.01 29.89
C THR A 123 -10.93 -14.55 28.47
N MET A 124 -11.91 -15.17 27.83
CA MET A 124 -12.38 -14.78 26.52
C MET A 124 -13.33 -13.59 26.62
N THR A 125 -13.10 -12.56 25.83
CA THR A 125 -14.00 -11.41 25.72
C THR A 125 -15.19 -11.76 24.83
N ILE A 126 -16.39 -11.37 25.20
CA ILE A 126 -17.58 -11.48 24.36
C ILE A 126 -17.92 -10.09 23.83
N ALA A 127 -17.83 -9.92 22.54
CA ALA A 127 -18.16 -8.66 21.87
C ALA A 127 -19.66 -8.33 22.03
N SER A 128 -20.01 -7.08 22.13
CA SER A 128 -21.38 -6.60 22.28
C SER A 128 -22.24 -6.81 21.03
N GLY A 129 -21.61 -6.90 19.87
CA GLY A 129 -22.24 -7.14 18.57
C GLY A 129 -22.00 -8.55 18.03
N ASN A 130 -22.76 -8.90 16.99
CA ASN A 130 -22.51 -10.13 16.23
C ASN A 130 -21.35 -9.95 15.24
N LEU A 131 -20.84 -11.03 14.65
CA LEU A 131 -19.71 -11.01 13.73
C LEU A 131 -19.87 -9.99 12.59
N ALA A 132 -21.04 -9.94 11.94
CA ALA A 132 -21.28 -9.03 10.84
C ALA A 132 -21.26 -7.54 11.24
N SER A 133 -21.37 -7.24 12.55
CA SER A 133 -21.22 -5.88 13.04
C SER A 133 -19.78 -5.37 13.01
N TYR A 134 -18.81 -6.28 12.84
CA TYR A 134 -17.39 -5.97 12.85
C TYR A 134 -16.63 -6.45 11.61
N GLY A 135 -17.27 -7.20 10.72
CA GLY A 135 -16.64 -7.81 9.56
C GLY A 135 -17.45 -7.62 8.27
N SER A 136 -18.34 -6.61 8.19
CA SER A 136 -19.09 -6.37 6.97
C SER A 136 -18.34 -5.45 6.02
N ASP A 137 -18.30 -5.83 4.74
CA ASP A 137 -17.68 -5.02 3.68
C ASP A 137 -18.65 -3.93 3.19
N ALA A 138 -18.13 -2.75 2.87
CA ALA A 138 -18.84 -1.67 2.19
C ALA A 138 -18.33 -1.54 0.75
N GLY A 139 -18.94 -2.25 -0.16
CA GLY A 139 -18.50 -2.27 -1.55
C GLY A 139 -17.17 -3.00 -1.72
N VAL A 140 -16.14 -2.30 -2.13
CA VAL A 140 -14.77 -2.82 -2.26
C VAL A 140 -13.95 -2.68 -0.97
N GLU A 141 -14.40 -1.82 -0.06
CA GLU A 141 -13.74 -1.61 1.22
C GLU A 141 -14.08 -2.76 2.18
N ARG A 142 -13.06 -3.50 2.58
CA ARG A 142 -13.22 -4.61 3.51
C ARG A 142 -13.49 -4.09 4.92
N ASP A 143 -14.31 -4.82 5.65
CA ASP A 143 -14.57 -4.61 7.09
C ASP A 143 -14.86 -3.15 7.46
N SER A 144 -15.57 -2.42 6.59
CA SER A 144 -15.76 -0.98 6.73
C SER A 144 -17.21 -0.58 6.58
N LEU A 145 -17.57 0.57 7.16
CA LEU A 145 -18.82 1.27 6.84
C LEU A 145 -18.62 2.16 5.61
N VAL A 146 -19.72 2.58 4.99
CA VAL A 146 -19.73 3.48 3.83
C VAL A 146 -19.04 4.84 4.11
N ASP A 147 -18.94 5.24 5.37
CA ASP A 147 -18.23 6.46 5.79
C ASP A 147 -16.73 6.24 6.03
N GLY A 148 -16.21 5.06 5.73
CA GLY A 148 -14.80 4.69 5.93
C GLY A 148 -14.45 4.21 7.34
N THR A 149 -15.43 4.10 8.25
CA THR A 149 -15.17 3.57 9.60
C THR A 149 -14.72 2.11 9.53
N HIS A 150 -13.53 1.81 9.96
CA HIS A 150 -12.99 0.46 10.03
C HIS A 150 -13.63 -0.31 11.20
N LEU A 151 -14.42 -1.31 10.89
CA LEU A 151 -15.24 -2.02 11.86
C LEU A 151 -14.44 -2.87 12.88
N PRO A 152 -13.37 -3.58 12.48
CA PRO A 152 -12.56 -4.32 13.44
C PRO A 152 -11.86 -3.43 14.48
N SER A 153 -11.59 -2.16 14.15
CA SER A 153 -11.03 -1.22 15.14
C SER A 153 -12.00 -0.96 16.28
N LEU A 154 -13.31 -0.93 16.00
CA LEU A 154 -14.33 -0.82 17.06
C LEU A 154 -14.36 -2.08 17.95
N LEU A 155 -14.16 -3.26 17.36
CA LEU A 155 -14.02 -4.50 18.11
C LEU A 155 -12.76 -4.49 18.97
N ALA A 156 -11.64 -4.09 18.42
CA ALA A 156 -10.37 -4.02 19.13
C ALA A 156 -10.44 -3.03 20.29
N GLU A 157 -11.05 -1.86 20.10
CA GLU A 157 -11.30 -0.89 21.19
C GLU A 157 -12.14 -1.52 22.30
N GLU A 158 -13.25 -2.19 21.96
CA GLU A 158 -14.10 -2.88 22.93
C GLU A 158 -13.30 -3.94 23.72
N VAL A 159 -12.49 -4.74 23.03
CA VAL A 159 -11.63 -5.78 23.61
C VAL A 159 -10.60 -5.20 24.57
N VAL A 160 -9.90 -4.14 24.17
CA VAL A 160 -8.89 -3.46 25.01
C VAL A 160 -9.55 -2.87 26.26
N LEU A 161 -10.66 -2.16 26.09
CA LEU A 161 -11.37 -1.53 27.23
C LEU A 161 -11.94 -2.57 28.21
N ALA A 162 -12.46 -3.71 27.70
CA ALA A 162 -12.95 -4.80 28.53
C ALA A 162 -11.83 -5.42 29.39
N ASN A 163 -10.61 -5.47 28.88
CA ASN A 163 -9.47 -6.10 29.53
C ASN A 163 -8.51 -5.10 30.22
N LYS A 164 -8.85 -3.83 30.20
CA LYS A 164 -8.05 -2.73 30.76
C LYS A 164 -7.54 -2.96 32.18
N GLN A 165 -8.34 -3.60 33.05
CA GLN A 165 -8.03 -3.84 34.46
C GLN A 165 -7.53 -5.27 34.72
N SER A 166 -7.70 -6.21 33.81
CA SER A 166 -7.37 -7.62 34.00
C SER A 166 -5.98 -8.00 33.49
N ILE A 167 -5.42 -7.18 32.59
CA ILE A 167 -4.09 -7.39 32.00
C ILE A 167 -3.09 -6.45 32.68
N GLN A 168 -1.87 -6.94 32.89
CA GLN A 168 -0.72 -6.15 33.35
C GLN A 168 -0.01 -5.57 32.13
N TRP A 169 -0.54 -4.47 31.62
CA TRP A 169 -0.13 -3.87 30.34
C TRP A 169 1.31 -3.38 30.30
N ASP A 170 1.86 -2.97 31.45
CA ASP A 170 3.24 -2.49 31.60
C ASP A 170 4.32 -3.47 31.14
N LYS A 171 3.99 -4.76 31.02
CA LYS A 171 4.90 -5.77 30.47
C LYS A 171 5.11 -5.67 28.96
N TYR A 172 4.19 -5.01 28.26
CA TYR A 172 4.10 -5.00 26.80
C TYR A 172 4.48 -3.64 26.21
N ASP A 173 4.90 -2.70 27.05
CA ASP A 173 5.64 -1.50 26.74
C ASP A 173 7.13 -1.88 26.82
N LEU A 174 7.70 -2.33 25.69
CA LEU A 174 9.02 -2.97 25.65
C LEU A 174 10.17 -1.95 25.74
N ASN A 175 9.92 -0.72 25.29
CA ASN A 175 10.91 0.36 25.29
C ASN A 175 10.70 1.39 26.42
N GLY A 176 9.56 1.36 27.12
CA GLY A 176 9.24 2.24 28.25
C GLY A 176 8.78 3.64 27.81
N ASP A 177 8.20 3.78 26.64
CA ASP A 177 7.72 5.07 26.11
C ASP A 177 6.26 5.39 26.46
N GLY A 178 5.54 4.42 27.05
CA GLY A 178 4.12 4.53 27.41
C GLY A 178 3.17 4.03 26.35
N SER A 179 3.66 3.48 25.26
CA SER A 179 2.86 2.78 24.24
C SER A 179 2.99 1.27 24.39
N ILE A 180 1.91 0.55 24.15
CA ILE A 180 1.95 -0.91 24.08
C ILE A 180 2.45 -1.31 22.70
N ASP A 181 3.63 -1.97 22.65
CA ASP A 181 4.32 -2.28 21.42
C ASP A 181 3.78 -3.51 20.69
N ARG A 182 3.11 -4.41 21.39
CA ARG A 182 2.57 -5.65 20.83
C ARG A 182 1.18 -5.93 21.36
N LEU A 183 0.26 -6.28 20.49
CA LEU A 183 -1.08 -6.76 20.87
C LEU A 183 -1.63 -7.65 19.74
N LEU A 184 -1.91 -8.91 20.06
CA LEU A 184 -2.60 -9.83 19.18
C LEU A 184 -4.02 -10.10 19.68
N ILE A 185 -5.02 -9.87 18.84
CA ILE A 185 -6.41 -10.21 19.11
C ILE A 185 -6.80 -11.38 18.21
N LEU A 186 -7.26 -12.48 18.80
CA LEU A 186 -7.70 -13.67 18.08
C LEU A 186 -9.22 -13.80 18.17
N HIS A 187 -9.89 -13.71 17.03
CA HIS A 187 -11.34 -13.96 16.99
C HIS A 187 -11.66 -15.44 16.69
N THR A 188 -12.71 -15.97 17.31
CA THR A 188 -13.05 -17.41 17.29
C THR A 188 -13.65 -17.91 15.98
N THR A 189 -13.89 -17.04 15.00
CA THR A 189 -14.54 -17.40 13.73
C THR A 189 -13.52 -17.58 12.62
N ILE A 190 -13.90 -18.24 11.53
CA ILE A 190 -13.06 -18.33 10.33
C ILE A 190 -12.89 -16.94 9.73
N GLY A 191 -11.69 -16.56 9.37
CA GLY A 191 -11.36 -15.33 8.70
C GLY A 191 -11.91 -15.25 7.27
N GLN A 192 -12.03 -14.03 6.75
CA GLN A 192 -12.48 -13.84 5.36
C GLN A 192 -11.45 -14.40 4.38
N GLU A 193 -10.17 -14.22 4.64
CA GLU A 193 -9.03 -14.72 3.88
C GLU A 193 -9.00 -16.25 3.74
N SER A 194 -9.53 -16.96 4.73
CA SER A 194 -9.63 -18.42 4.72
C SER A 194 -10.91 -18.97 4.03
N GLY A 195 -11.50 -18.19 3.13
CA GLY A 195 -12.73 -18.56 2.40
C GLY A 195 -14.01 -18.24 3.16
N GLY A 196 -13.96 -17.29 4.07
CA GLY A 196 -15.12 -16.63 4.67
C GLY A 196 -15.91 -15.82 3.63
N ASN A 197 -17.08 -15.33 4.01
CA ASN A 197 -17.85 -14.41 3.17
C ASN A 197 -17.61 -12.95 3.63
N SER A 198 -18.10 -12.01 2.87
CA SER A 198 -18.02 -10.56 3.08
C SER A 198 -18.66 -10.02 4.37
N ASN A 199 -18.99 -10.85 5.33
CA ASN A 199 -19.45 -10.48 6.66
C ASN A 199 -18.54 -11.09 7.74
N ARG A 200 -17.30 -11.38 7.39
CA ARG A 200 -16.28 -11.93 8.27
C ARG A 200 -15.08 -11.01 8.29
N ILE A 201 -14.40 -10.97 9.41
CA ILE A 201 -13.21 -10.14 9.59
C ILE A 201 -12.08 -10.72 8.75
N TRP A 202 -11.41 -9.87 7.99
CA TRP A 202 -10.13 -10.12 7.36
C TRP A 202 -9.03 -9.93 8.42
N SER A 203 -8.07 -10.84 8.51
CA SER A 203 -6.91 -10.67 9.39
C SER A 203 -6.11 -9.45 8.95
N HIS A 204 -5.65 -8.64 9.90
CA HIS A 204 -4.98 -7.36 9.60
C HIS A 204 -4.18 -6.84 10.79
N PHE A 205 -3.21 -5.99 10.49
CA PHE A 205 -2.61 -5.02 11.40
C PHE A 205 -3.18 -3.64 11.09
N THR A 206 -3.43 -2.83 12.11
CA THR A 206 -3.78 -1.42 11.93
C THR A 206 -3.52 -0.58 13.18
N THR A 207 -3.47 0.73 13.00
CA THR A 207 -3.36 1.72 14.07
C THR A 207 -4.74 2.27 14.44
N PHE A 208 -4.92 2.66 15.69
CA PHE A 208 -6.11 3.41 16.10
C PHE A 208 -5.98 4.88 15.68
N GLU A 209 -7.04 5.49 15.17
CA GLU A 209 -7.06 6.94 14.90
C GLU A 209 -6.70 7.78 16.14
N THR A 210 -7.06 7.29 17.29
CA THR A 210 -6.69 7.84 18.59
C THR A 210 -6.28 6.70 19.50
N PRO A 211 -5.06 6.70 20.06
CA PRO A 211 -4.63 5.67 21.00
C PRO A 211 -5.60 5.48 22.16
N ILE A 212 -5.81 4.24 22.56
CA ILE A 212 -6.73 3.88 23.64
C ILE A 212 -5.99 4.05 24.98
N GLU A 213 -6.37 5.02 25.76
CA GLU A 213 -5.81 5.28 27.08
C GLU A 213 -6.10 4.17 28.08
N LEU A 214 -5.08 3.45 28.53
CA LEU A 214 -5.19 2.44 29.57
C LEU A 214 -5.15 3.06 30.97
N ASN A 215 -4.31 4.06 31.16
CA ASN A 215 -4.18 4.89 32.34
C ASN A 215 -3.49 6.21 31.95
N SER A 216 -2.98 6.98 32.95
CA SER A 216 -2.30 8.26 32.67
C SER A 216 -0.89 8.11 32.05
N GLU A 217 -0.36 6.90 31.95
CA GLU A 217 1.02 6.62 31.55
C GLU A 217 1.11 5.63 30.37
N LEU A 218 0.05 4.86 30.10
CA LEU A 218 0.02 3.80 29.10
C LEU A 218 -1.16 3.93 28.15
N SER A 219 -0.91 3.70 26.88
CA SER A 219 -1.92 3.64 25.81
C SER A 219 -1.64 2.49 24.83
N VAL A 220 -2.68 2.11 24.08
CA VAL A 220 -2.59 1.16 22.95
C VAL A 220 -2.80 1.95 21.66
N GLY A 221 -1.76 2.02 20.83
CA GLY A 221 -1.78 2.76 19.57
C GLY A 221 -2.14 1.91 18.36
N HIS A 222 -1.92 0.59 18.40
CA HIS A 222 -2.12 -0.34 17.28
C HIS A 222 -2.39 -1.76 17.78
N TYR A 223 -2.83 -2.62 16.88
CA TYR A 223 -3.08 -4.04 17.15
C TYR A 223 -2.94 -4.88 15.89
N ALA A 224 -2.69 -6.17 16.07
CA ALA A 224 -2.89 -7.20 15.06
C ALA A 224 -4.13 -8.03 15.40
N MET A 225 -4.91 -8.38 14.40
CA MET A 225 -6.08 -9.25 14.55
C MET A 225 -6.02 -10.41 13.57
N ALA A 226 -6.23 -11.64 14.07
CA ALA A 226 -6.20 -12.84 13.26
C ALA A 226 -7.28 -13.83 13.68
N SER A 227 -7.54 -14.83 12.83
CA SER A 227 -8.57 -15.84 13.03
C SER A 227 -8.01 -17.04 13.81
N LEU A 228 -8.60 -17.33 14.95
CA LEU A 228 -8.42 -18.61 15.66
C LEU A 228 -9.26 -19.73 15.02
N GLY A 229 -10.36 -19.37 14.37
CA GLY A 229 -11.31 -20.32 13.75
C GLY A 229 -10.81 -20.96 12.46
N SER A 230 -9.72 -20.50 11.87
CA SER A 230 -9.04 -21.11 10.72
C SER A 230 -8.26 -22.37 11.08
N LYS A 231 -8.30 -22.80 12.31
CA LYS A 231 -7.65 -24.00 12.86
C LYS A 231 -6.12 -23.94 12.73
N SER A 232 -5.52 -24.97 12.06
CA SER A 232 -4.08 -25.04 11.87
C SER A 232 -3.52 -23.97 10.95
N ASP A 233 -4.37 -23.34 10.17
CA ASP A 233 -3.98 -22.45 9.08
C ASP A 233 -3.81 -21.00 9.58
N GLY A 234 -4.20 -20.71 10.83
CA GLY A 234 -4.11 -19.36 11.43
C GLY A 234 -2.71 -18.93 11.88
N PHE A 235 -1.78 -19.86 12.05
CA PHE A 235 -0.43 -19.53 12.58
C PHE A 235 0.34 -18.60 11.64
N GLY A 236 0.43 -18.95 10.35
CA GLY A 236 1.15 -18.14 9.36
C GLY A 236 0.56 -16.74 9.24
N THR A 237 -0.77 -16.63 9.21
CA THR A 237 -1.46 -15.33 9.20
C THR A 237 -1.18 -14.54 10.49
N ALA A 238 -1.26 -15.17 11.67
CA ALA A 238 -0.95 -14.47 12.92
C ALA A 238 0.50 -13.95 12.97
N MET A 239 1.47 -14.71 12.45
CA MET A 239 2.87 -14.28 12.37
C MET A 239 3.05 -13.13 11.36
N HIS A 240 2.37 -13.18 10.22
CA HIS A 240 2.33 -12.10 9.23
C HIS A 240 1.86 -10.79 9.89
N GLU A 241 0.69 -10.80 10.56
CA GLU A 241 0.16 -9.61 11.21
C GLU A 241 1.05 -9.11 12.38
N MET A 242 1.71 -10.03 13.09
CA MET A 242 2.65 -9.64 14.13
C MET A 242 3.93 -9.00 13.58
N LEU A 243 4.40 -9.40 12.40
CA LEU A 243 5.55 -8.78 11.75
C LEU A 243 5.26 -7.35 11.31
N HIS A 244 4.02 -7.03 10.94
CA HIS A 244 3.60 -5.64 10.71
C HIS A 244 3.78 -4.78 11.97
N GLN A 245 3.53 -5.30 13.16
CA GLN A 245 3.79 -4.59 14.42
C GLN A 245 5.29 -4.37 14.70
N MET A 246 6.16 -4.90 13.86
CA MET A 246 7.62 -4.72 13.91
C MET A 246 8.15 -3.90 12.72
N GLY A 247 7.25 -3.44 11.85
CA GLY A 247 7.57 -2.57 10.72
C GLY A 247 7.66 -3.27 9.36
N ALA A 248 7.33 -4.56 9.26
CA ALA A 248 7.28 -5.24 7.96
C ALA A 248 6.15 -4.70 7.08
N TYR A 249 6.37 -4.70 5.77
CA TYR A 249 5.41 -4.27 4.77
C TYR A 249 4.89 -5.45 3.97
N ASP A 250 3.67 -5.32 3.44
CA ASP A 250 3.15 -6.28 2.47
C ASP A 250 4.00 -6.31 1.19
N LEU A 251 4.37 -7.49 0.78
CA LEU A 251 5.16 -7.73 -0.42
C LEU A 251 4.33 -8.29 -1.58
N TYR A 252 3.02 -8.11 -1.51
CA TYR A 252 2.03 -8.36 -2.55
C TYR A 252 1.21 -7.09 -2.81
N PRO A 253 0.46 -6.97 -3.93
CA PRO A 253 -0.42 -5.82 -4.16
C PRO A 253 -1.53 -5.75 -3.11
N SER A 254 -1.46 -4.75 -2.22
CA SER A 254 -2.37 -4.58 -1.08
C SER A 254 -3.49 -3.56 -1.32
N ASP A 255 -3.53 -2.90 -2.49
CA ASP A 255 -4.46 -1.82 -2.85
C ASP A 255 -5.96 -2.19 -2.89
N GLY A 256 -6.32 -3.41 -2.46
CA GLY A 256 -7.70 -3.89 -2.46
C GLY A 256 -8.31 -4.09 -3.85
N GLN A 257 -7.63 -3.68 -4.89
CA GLN A 257 -8.04 -3.92 -6.26
C GLN A 257 -7.58 -5.33 -6.67
N GLN A 258 -8.51 -6.24 -6.83
CA GLN A 258 -8.22 -7.62 -7.32
C GLN A 258 -7.75 -7.65 -8.78
N THR A 259 -7.28 -6.54 -9.31
CA THR A 259 -6.90 -6.34 -10.70
C THR A 259 -5.47 -6.70 -10.99
N SER A 260 -4.61 -6.66 -9.96
CA SER A 260 -3.23 -7.06 -10.14
C SER A 260 -3.12 -8.57 -10.27
N ILE A 261 -2.60 -9.01 -11.42
CA ILE A 261 -2.26 -10.41 -11.64
C ILE A 261 -0.94 -10.80 -10.95
N TRP A 262 -0.13 -9.81 -10.63
CA TRP A 262 1.15 -10.02 -10.01
C TRP A 262 1.01 -10.44 -8.54
N LYS A 263 1.91 -11.31 -8.08
CA LYS A 263 1.83 -11.95 -6.78
C LYS A 263 2.87 -11.42 -5.77
N GLY A 264 3.52 -10.31 -6.11
CA GLY A 264 4.63 -9.84 -5.30
C GLY A 264 5.79 -10.83 -5.31
N VAL A 265 6.32 -11.12 -4.14
CA VAL A 265 7.37 -12.13 -4.00
C VAL A 265 6.83 -13.56 -3.79
N GLY A 266 5.51 -13.74 -3.79
CA GLY A 266 4.86 -15.04 -3.72
C GLY A 266 5.20 -15.84 -2.45
N ASP A 267 5.45 -17.13 -2.62
CA ASP A 267 5.73 -18.08 -1.53
C ASP A 267 7.09 -17.88 -0.88
N TRP A 268 7.92 -16.96 -1.39
CA TRP A 268 9.27 -16.74 -0.92
C TRP A 268 9.36 -15.93 0.39
N ASP A 269 8.33 -15.19 0.77
CA ASP A 269 8.29 -14.39 2.00
C ASP A 269 6.94 -14.52 2.71
N ILE A 270 6.97 -14.55 4.04
CA ILE A 270 5.74 -14.55 4.85
C ILE A 270 4.90 -13.28 4.61
N MET A 271 5.52 -12.16 4.24
CA MET A 271 4.82 -10.91 3.93
C MET A 271 4.17 -10.91 2.53
N ALA A 272 4.15 -12.07 1.86
CA ALA A 272 3.37 -12.34 0.66
C ALA A 272 2.66 -13.70 0.80
N SER A 273 2.53 -14.51 -0.25
CA SER A 273 1.84 -15.81 -0.19
C SER A 273 2.52 -16.84 0.73
N GLY A 274 3.78 -16.59 1.11
CA GLY A 274 4.55 -17.48 1.98
C GLY A 274 3.95 -17.70 3.38
N ASN A 275 3.02 -16.85 3.82
CA ASN A 275 2.24 -17.07 5.05
C ASN A 275 1.32 -18.32 4.96
N TRP A 276 0.97 -18.75 3.74
CA TRP A 276 0.10 -19.90 3.47
C TRP A 276 0.87 -21.19 3.21
N ASN A 277 2.20 -21.21 3.26
CA ASN A 277 2.98 -22.42 3.05
C ASN A 277 2.56 -23.53 4.04
N ASP A 278 2.39 -24.75 3.53
CA ASP A 278 1.82 -25.91 4.27
C ASP A 278 0.47 -25.62 4.91
N ASP A 279 -0.43 -24.96 4.18
CA ASP A 279 -1.72 -24.48 4.70
C ASP A 279 -1.54 -23.58 5.95
N GLY A 280 -0.57 -22.68 5.95
CA GLY A 280 -0.31 -21.72 7.03
C GLY A 280 0.34 -22.28 8.31
N LYS A 281 0.73 -23.56 8.31
CA LYS A 281 1.37 -24.20 9.47
C LYS A 281 2.88 -23.99 9.53
N THR A 282 3.48 -23.89 8.35
CA THR A 282 4.92 -23.75 8.19
C THR A 282 5.18 -22.56 7.25
N PRO A 283 4.83 -21.32 7.69
CA PRO A 283 5.02 -20.15 6.87
C PRO A 283 6.48 -19.94 6.52
N ALA A 284 6.76 -19.32 5.38
CA ALA A 284 8.10 -18.93 4.98
C ALA A 284 8.75 -18.05 6.04
N LEU A 285 10.05 -18.14 6.21
CA LEU A 285 10.79 -17.10 6.91
C LEU A 285 10.81 -15.82 6.06
N PRO A 286 10.92 -14.63 6.69
CA PRO A 286 11.12 -13.39 5.96
C PRO A 286 12.38 -13.44 5.08
N MET A 287 12.34 -12.77 3.93
CA MET A 287 13.53 -12.47 3.13
C MET A 287 14.42 -11.45 3.84
N SER A 288 15.67 -11.35 3.42
CA SER A 288 16.66 -10.47 4.06
C SER A 288 16.25 -8.98 4.04
N SER A 289 15.55 -8.53 3.01
CA SER A 289 14.98 -7.19 2.93
C SER A 289 13.88 -6.94 3.97
N THR A 290 13.05 -7.93 4.25
CA THR A 290 12.05 -7.87 5.34
C THR A 290 12.72 -7.90 6.70
N LEU A 291 13.76 -8.75 6.88
CA LEU A 291 14.52 -8.80 8.13
C LEU A 291 15.18 -7.45 8.44
N GLU A 292 15.77 -6.79 7.45
CA GLU A 292 16.31 -5.43 7.62
C GLU A 292 15.23 -4.44 8.07
N THR A 293 14.07 -4.49 7.44
CA THR A 293 12.94 -3.58 7.75
C THR A 293 12.46 -3.72 9.19
N ILE A 294 12.46 -4.92 9.74
CA ILE A 294 12.07 -5.16 11.15
C ILE A 294 13.24 -5.00 12.14
N GLY A 295 14.44 -4.61 11.67
CA GLY A 295 15.59 -4.28 12.52
C GLY A 295 16.58 -5.44 12.74
N LEU A 296 16.62 -6.43 11.86
CA LEU A 296 17.59 -7.53 11.92
C LEU A 296 18.61 -7.44 10.77
N ASP A 297 19.78 -6.90 11.05
CA ASP A 297 20.88 -6.72 10.09
C ASP A 297 21.70 -8.00 9.94
N HIS A 298 21.16 -9.00 9.25
CA HIS A 298 21.82 -10.29 9.05
C HIS A 298 22.52 -10.41 7.69
N PHE A 299 22.96 -9.32 7.11
CA PHE A 299 23.55 -9.27 5.78
C PHE A 299 24.90 -8.55 5.77
N ILE A 300 25.58 -8.65 4.66
CA ILE A 300 26.83 -7.95 4.38
C ILE A 300 26.64 -7.11 3.12
N ASP A 301 26.91 -5.81 3.24
CA ASP A 301 27.02 -4.94 2.06
C ASP A 301 28.29 -5.27 1.27
N LEU A 302 28.12 -5.53 -0.01
CA LEU A 302 29.20 -5.75 -0.95
C LEU A 302 29.46 -4.48 -1.74
N ASP A 303 30.62 -3.88 -1.51
CA ASP A 303 31.10 -2.75 -2.30
C ASP A 303 32.22 -3.22 -3.24
N PHE A 304 32.01 -3.02 -4.54
CA PHE A 304 32.96 -3.41 -5.57
C PHE A 304 33.71 -2.17 -6.09
N ASP A 305 34.91 -1.89 -5.54
CA ASP A 305 35.81 -0.88 -6.11
C ASP A 305 36.68 -1.51 -7.22
N TRP A 306 36.10 -1.61 -8.42
CA TRP A 306 36.82 -2.13 -9.59
C TRP A 306 37.96 -1.23 -10.07
N SER A 307 37.97 0.04 -9.68
CA SER A 307 38.96 1.02 -10.11
C SER A 307 40.36 0.75 -9.59
N GLN A 308 40.46 0.05 -8.48
CA GLN A 308 41.73 -0.33 -7.84
C GLN A 308 42.33 -1.66 -8.34
N GLN A 309 41.63 -2.39 -9.19
CA GLN A 309 42.10 -3.66 -9.71
C GLN A 309 43.06 -3.42 -10.90
N THR A 310 44.30 -3.88 -10.77
CA THR A 310 45.29 -3.83 -11.83
C THR A 310 45.06 -4.85 -12.94
N ASP A 311 44.21 -5.82 -12.69
CA ASP A 311 43.69 -6.80 -13.64
C ASP A 311 42.18 -6.68 -13.62
N HIS A 312 41.62 -6.03 -14.66
CA HIS A 312 40.20 -5.80 -14.80
C HIS A 312 39.35 -7.09 -14.83
N CYS A 313 40.01 -8.25 -14.85
CA CYS A 313 39.41 -9.57 -14.88
C CYS A 313 39.52 -10.34 -13.56
N SER A 314 40.07 -9.75 -12.49
CA SER A 314 40.12 -10.43 -11.20
C SER A 314 38.72 -10.60 -10.63
N ALA A 315 38.32 -11.85 -10.38
CA ALA A 315 37.05 -12.16 -9.76
C ALA A 315 37.13 -11.90 -8.25
N THR A 316 36.09 -11.24 -7.71
CA THR A 316 35.82 -11.27 -6.28
C THR A 316 34.81 -12.37 -6.03
N SER A 317 35.04 -13.22 -5.03
CA SER A 317 34.08 -14.27 -4.70
C SER A 317 33.59 -14.16 -3.26
N ILE A 318 32.36 -14.53 -3.06
CA ILE A 318 31.73 -14.72 -1.76
C ILE A 318 31.39 -16.22 -1.59
N ILE A 319 31.45 -16.68 -0.37
CA ILE A 319 31.03 -18.04 -0.02
C ILE A 319 29.72 -17.92 0.75
N ILE A 320 28.71 -18.60 0.28
CA ILE A 320 27.42 -18.66 0.96
C ILE A 320 27.38 -19.92 1.81
N PRO A 321 27.33 -19.78 3.14
CA PRO A 321 27.20 -20.92 4.04
C PRO A 321 25.82 -21.60 3.84
N GLN A 322 25.82 -22.91 3.77
CA GLN A 322 24.60 -23.73 3.70
C GLN A 322 24.08 -24.12 5.08
N ASP A 323 24.91 -23.96 6.11
CA ASP A 323 24.57 -24.34 7.48
C ASP A 323 23.76 -23.22 8.15
N GLY A 324 22.63 -23.57 8.73
CA GLY A 324 21.63 -22.62 9.28
C GLY A 324 22.17 -21.65 10.34
N ASP A 325 23.28 -22.01 11.01
CA ASP A 325 23.87 -21.19 12.09
C ASP A 325 24.78 -20.05 11.58
N MET A 326 25.10 -20.01 10.29
CA MET A 326 25.98 -19.01 9.69
C MET A 326 25.52 -18.55 8.31
N LYS A 327 24.22 -18.52 8.05
CA LYS A 327 23.69 -17.88 6.84
C LYS A 327 24.14 -16.42 6.85
N LEU A 328 24.86 -16.03 5.82
CA LEU A 328 25.14 -14.63 5.52
C LEU A 328 24.45 -14.32 4.22
N ASP A 329 23.62 -13.33 4.27
CA ASP A 329 22.99 -12.78 3.09
C ASP A 329 23.81 -11.59 2.61
N TYR A 330 23.70 -11.24 1.37
CA TYR A 330 24.51 -10.20 0.78
C TYR A 330 23.63 -9.18 0.08
N ARG A 331 24.01 -7.91 0.21
CA ARG A 331 23.34 -6.79 -0.44
C ARG A 331 24.34 -6.01 -1.30
N ILE A 332 23.91 -5.59 -2.47
CA ILE A 332 24.70 -4.80 -3.42
C ILE A 332 23.87 -3.56 -3.79
N GLU A 333 24.39 -2.38 -3.51
CA GLU A 333 23.78 -1.14 -4.01
C GLU A 333 24.06 -0.99 -5.50
N ILE A 334 23.00 -0.81 -6.31
CA ILE A 334 23.08 -0.64 -7.75
C ILE A 334 22.58 0.72 -8.23
N GLY A 335 22.04 1.49 -7.34
CA GLY A 335 21.52 2.85 -7.54
C GLY A 335 21.17 3.45 -6.18
N HIS A 336 20.87 4.74 -6.15
CA HIS A 336 20.48 5.38 -4.90
C HIS A 336 19.18 4.77 -4.35
N GLY A 337 19.30 4.06 -3.22
CA GLY A 337 18.18 3.34 -2.60
C GLY A 337 17.72 2.11 -3.36
N GLU A 338 18.52 1.60 -4.29
CA GLU A 338 18.23 0.40 -5.06
C GLU A 338 19.27 -0.68 -4.80
N TYR A 339 18.79 -1.87 -4.48
CA TYR A 339 19.62 -2.95 -4.01
C TYR A 339 19.34 -4.26 -4.72
N VAL A 340 20.37 -5.09 -4.84
CA VAL A 340 20.27 -6.51 -5.19
C VAL A 340 20.61 -7.32 -3.94
N TRP A 341 19.70 -8.20 -3.56
CA TRP A 341 19.89 -9.13 -2.46
C TRP A 341 20.22 -10.50 -2.98
N ILE A 342 21.10 -11.19 -2.29
CA ILE A 342 21.51 -12.56 -2.59
C ILE A 342 21.44 -13.35 -1.30
N GLU A 343 20.56 -14.33 -1.26
CA GLU A 343 20.31 -15.14 -0.07
C GLU A 343 20.21 -16.64 -0.40
N TYR A 344 20.55 -17.48 0.56
CA TYR A 344 20.31 -18.91 0.45
C TYR A 344 19.01 -19.26 1.15
N ARG A 345 18.04 -19.77 0.38
CA ARG A 345 16.73 -20.17 0.91
C ARG A 345 16.60 -21.69 1.03
N GLY A 346 15.84 -22.12 2.03
CA GLY A 346 15.48 -23.50 2.26
C GLY A 346 16.38 -24.22 3.28
N GLY A 347 16.05 -25.48 3.53
CA GLY A 347 16.80 -26.37 4.44
C GLY A 347 16.48 -26.21 5.92
N ASN A 348 15.75 -25.20 6.34
CA ASN A 348 15.30 -24.96 7.71
C ASN A 348 13.90 -25.52 7.94
N GLN A 349 13.47 -25.60 9.18
CA GLN A 349 12.16 -26.12 9.56
C GLN A 349 11.02 -25.36 8.87
N TYR A 350 11.05 -24.03 8.85
CA TYR A 350 10.03 -23.20 8.22
C TYR A 350 10.26 -23.06 6.71
N ASP A 351 11.47 -22.84 6.25
CA ASP A 351 11.81 -22.76 4.83
C ASP A 351 11.77 -24.10 4.07
N ASN A 352 11.46 -25.21 4.72
CA ASN A 352 11.39 -26.50 4.04
C ASN A 352 10.17 -26.68 3.13
N GLN A 353 9.21 -25.77 3.22
CA GLN A 353 8.00 -25.73 2.38
C GLN A 353 8.07 -24.66 1.27
N LEU A 354 9.18 -23.98 1.15
CA LEU A 354 9.44 -23.10 0.02
C LEU A 354 9.40 -23.85 -1.31
N PRO A 355 9.15 -23.18 -2.44
CA PRO A 355 9.15 -23.79 -3.78
C PRO A 355 10.43 -24.56 -4.11
N GLY A 356 11.54 -24.24 -3.45
CA GLY A 356 12.81 -24.91 -3.61
C GLY A 356 13.87 -24.49 -2.61
N THR A 357 15.06 -25.11 -2.74
CA THR A 357 16.24 -24.81 -1.93
C THR A 357 17.39 -24.38 -2.83
N GLY A 358 17.99 -23.22 -2.58
CA GLY A 358 19.10 -22.69 -3.38
C GLY A 358 19.32 -21.19 -3.20
N ILE A 359 20.01 -20.59 -4.18
CA ILE A 359 20.29 -19.16 -4.21
C ILE A 359 19.10 -18.42 -4.80
N LEU A 360 18.51 -17.56 -4.00
CA LEU A 360 17.49 -16.59 -4.42
C LEU A 360 18.15 -15.23 -4.61
N VAL A 361 17.79 -14.54 -5.68
CA VAL A 361 18.23 -13.17 -5.95
C VAL A 361 16.99 -12.29 -6.04
N SER A 362 17.00 -11.16 -5.39
CA SER A 362 15.92 -10.20 -5.46
C SER A 362 16.42 -8.78 -5.70
N TYR A 363 15.55 -7.94 -6.23
CA TYR A 363 15.78 -6.52 -6.45
C TYR A 363 14.84 -5.72 -5.57
N GLN A 364 15.36 -4.69 -4.92
CA GLN A 364 14.62 -3.78 -4.05
C GLN A 364 14.83 -2.33 -4.50
N ASP A 365 13.75 -1.55 -4.55
CA ASP A 365 13.76 -0.09 -4.75
C ASP A 365 13.10 0.59 -3.55
N THR A 366 13.91 1.18 -2.67
CA THR A 366 13.42 1.88 -1.47
C THR A 366 13.02 3.33 -1.75
N THR A 367 13.13 3.79 -2.98
CA THR A 367 12.84 5.18 -3.38
C THR A 367 11.40 5.37 -3.86
N ILE A 368 10.57 4.33 -3.76
CA ILE A 368 9.16 4.39 -4.11
C ILE A 368 8.34 5.07 -3.00
N ASP A 369 7.13 5.50 -3.34
CA ASP A 369 6.14 6.01 -2.39
C ASP A 369 5.25 4.85 -1.89
N GLY A 370 4.38 5.10 -0.91
CA GLY A 370 3.40 4.12 -0.40
C GLY A 370 3.70 3.54 0.98
N TYR A 371 4.78 4.01 1.64
CA TYR A 371 5.15 3.51 2.98
C TYR A 371 4.08 3.73 4.05
N ALA A 372 3.38 4.86 4.00
CA ALA A 372 2.36 5.20 4.99
C ALA A 372 1.10 4.31 4.89
N ASP A 373 0.79 3.84 3.70
CA ASP A 373 -0.42 3.09 3.42
C ASP A 373 -0.14 1.58 3.23
N ASN A 374 1.12 1.15 3.41
CA ASN A 374 1.57 -0.23 3.17
C ASN A 374 1.30 -0.71 1.72
N GLU A 375 1.40 0.21 0.75
CA GLU A 375 1.13 -0.04 -0.67
C GLU A 375 2.42 -0.07 -1.50
N LEU A 376 3.46 -0.77 -1.04
CA LEU A 376 4.77 -0.76 -1.68
C LEU A 376 4.84 -1.60 -2.95
N ASN A 377 4.21 -2.76 -2.96
CA ASN A 377 4.24 -3.70 -4.09
C ASN A 377 2.99 -3.65 -4.98
N VAL A 378 2.29 -2.52 -5.02
CA VAL A 378 1.09 -2.36 -5.87
C VAL A 378 1.46 -2.27 -7.36
N ASN A 379 2.54 -1.57 -7.68
CA ASN A 379 2.95 -1.33 -9.07
C ASN A 379 4.01 -2.34 -9.53
N ASN A 380 3.63 -3.31 -10.35
CA ASN A 380 4.54 -4.30 -10.91
C ASN A 380 5.58 -3.74 -11.91
N GLN A 381 5.37 -2.53 -12.42
CA GLN A 381 6.35 -1.86 -13.30
C GLN A 381 7.49 -1.24 -12.50
N ARG A 382 7.23 -0.88 -11.25
CA ARG A 382 8.22 -0.35 -10.31
C ARG A 382 7.95 -0.89 -8.91
N PRO A 383 8.24 -2.18 -8.66
CA PRO A 383 7.99 -2.82 -7.37
C PRO A 383 9.02 -2.40 -6.32
N TYR A 384 8.60 -2.38 -5.07
CA TYR A 384 9.50 -2.24 -3.94
C TYR A 384 10.47 -3.42 -3.85
N LEU A 385 9.94 -4.64 -3.95
CA LEU A 385 10.73 -5.89 -3.94
C LEU A 385 10.19 -6.85 -4.99
N LYS A 386 11.07 -7.40 -5.79
CA LYS A 386 10.75 -8.47 -6.75
C LYS A 386 11.83 -9.53 -6.77
N ILE A 387 11.42 -10.76 -7.07
CA ILE A 387 12.36 -11.85 -7.33
C ILE A 387 12.96 -11.68 -8.73
N ILE A 388 14.26 -11.88 -8.83
CA ILE A 388 14.96 -12.05 -10.10
C ILE A 388 14.98 -13.55 -10.41
N GLU A 389 14.03 -13.98 -11.21
CA GLU A 389 13.85 -15.40 -11.53
C GLU A 389 15.00 -15.92 -12.41
N ALA A 390 15.66 -17.00 -11.97
CA ALA A 390 16.85 -17.53 -12.65
C ALA A 390 16.56 -18.13 -14.02
N ASP A 391 15.33 -18.50 -14.31
CA ASP A 391 14.89 -18.95 -15.63
C ASP A 391 14.48 -17.80 -16.58
N GLY A 392 14.35 -16.57 -16.03
CA GLY A 392 14.03 -15.36 -16.79
C GLY A 392 12.58 -15.28 -17.28
N ASN A 393 11.69 -16.12 -16.79
CA ASN A 393 10.30 -16.14 -17.25
C ASN A 393 9.43 -15.02 -16.63
N ASN A 394 9.86 -14.42 -15.51
CA ASN A 394 9.13 -13.39 -14.77
C ASN A 394 7.69 -13.82 -14.40
N GLU A 395 7.51 -15.09 -14.05
CA GLU A 395 6.18 -15.68 -13.83
C GLU A 395 5.49 -15.15 -12.58
N LEU A 396 6.26 -14.78 -11.56
CA LEU A 396 5.76 -14.04 -10.38
C LEU A 396 5.24 -12.67 -10.81
N LEU A 397 6.03 -11.92 -11.58
CA LEU A 397 5.70 -10.55 -12.00
C LEU A 397 4.42 -10.48 -12.85
N ILE A 398 4.13 -11.53 -13.59
CA ILE A 398 2.92 -11.64 -14.42
C ILE A 398 1.82 -12.48 -13.77
N GLY A 399 2.03 -12.94 -12.53
CA GLY A 399 1.05 -13.71 -11.77
C GLY A 399 0.72 -15.08 -12.31
N SER A 400 1.65 -15.71 -13.08
CA SER A 400 1.47 -17.07 -13.60
C SER A 400 1.61 -18.13 -12.53
N ASN A 401 2.40 -17.85 -11.50
CA ASN A 401 2.59 -18.70 -10.32
C ASN A 401 2.83 -17.84 -9.07
N GLU A 402 3.09 -18.47 -7.94
CA GLU A 402 3.41 -17.84 -6.65
C GLU A 402 4.84 -18.21 -6.18
N GLY A 403 5.67 -18.69 -7.10
CA GLY A 403 7.06 -19.12 -6.87
C GLY A 403 7.28 -20.55 -7.28
N GLN A 404 8.45 -20.85 -7.80
CA GLN A 404 8.83 -22.18 -8.26
C GLN A 404 10.33 -22.44 -8.13
N PHE A 405 10.72 -23.71 -8.16
CA PHE A 405 12.13 -24.12 -8.02
C PHE A 405 13.05 -23.47 -9.08
N THR A 406 12.55 -23.17 -10.28
CA THR A 406 13.33 -22.56 -11.36
C THR A 406 13.65 -21.09 -11.15
N ASP A 407 13.08 -20.44 -10.13
CA ASP A 407 13.44 -19.08 -9.72
C ASP A 407 14.85 -19.03 -9.09
N LEU A 408 15.32 -20.18 -8.60
CA LEU A 408 16.58 -20.30 -7.90
C LEU A 408 17.76 -20.45 -8.86
N PHE A 409 18.83 -19.72 -8.58
CA PHE A 409 20.07 -19.81 -9.34
C PHE A 409 20.84 -21.09 -9.04
N SER A 410 21.15 -21.84 -10.08
CA SER A 410 21.84 -23.12 -10.02
C SER A 410 23.30 -23.00 -10.45
N ASN A 411 24.05 -24.12 -10.39
CA ASN A 411 25.45 -24.16 -10.77
C ASN A 411 25.64 -23.74 -12.24
N GLY A 412 26.47 -22.72 -12.46
CA GLY A 412 26.74 -22.13 -13.77
C GLY A 412 25.77 -21.05 -14.20
N SER A 413 24.72 -20.79 -13.43
CA SER A 413 23.81 -19.66 -13.70
C SER A 413 24.55 -18.34 -13.53
N LYS A 414 24.15 -17.34 -14.30
CA LYS A 414 24.71 -15.99 -14.28
C LYS A 414 23.62 -14.94 -14.16
N PHE A 415 23.95 -13.85 -13.49
CA PHE A 415 23.09 -12.67 -13.37
C PHE A 415 23.93 -11.39 -13.30
N GLY A 416 23.30 -10.25 -13.59
CA GLY A 416 23.96 -8.96 -13.65
C GLY A 416 24.04 -8.43 -15.07
N SER A 417 25.20 -7.98 -15.52
CA SER A 417 25.44 -7.55 -16.90
C SER A 417 25.51 -8.71 -17.91
N ASN A 418 25.62 -9.93 -17.44
CA ASN A 418 25.67 -11.16 -18.24
C ASN A 418 24.81 -12.25 -17.60
N GLY A 419 24.02 -12.95 -18.41
CA GLY A 419 23.02 -13.93 -17.95
C GLY A 419 21.67 -13.28 -17.74
N ILE A 420 21.04 -13.48 -16.58
CA ILE A 420 19.83 -12.75 -16.21
C ILE A 420 20.21 -11.31 -15.88
N GLU A 421 19.79 -10.39 -16.74
CA GLU A 421 20.19 -8.99 -16.60
C GLU A 421 19.57 -8.35 -15.36
N ILE A 422 20.37 -7.51 -14.70
CA ILE A 422 19.92 -6.69 -13.58
C ILE A 422 20.09 -5.22 -13.97
N ARG A 423 19.01 -4.47 -13.86
CA ARG A 423 18.96 -3.04 -14.15
C ARG A 423 18.31 -2.30 -13.00
N ASN A 424 18.73 -1.07 -12.79
CA ASN A 424 18.03 -0.15 -11.90
C ASN A 424 16.70 0.33 -12.50
N HIS A 425 15.92 1.11 -11.77
CA HIS A 425 14.62 1.61 -12.25
C HIS A 425 14.72 2.55 -13.47
N ASP A 426 15.86 3.18 -13.68
CA ASP A 426 16.14 4.01 -14.87
C ASP A 426 16.54 3.14 -16.10
N GLY A 427 16.58 1.82 -15.94
CA GLY A 427 16.96 0.88 -16.99
C GLY A 427 18.47 0.75 -17.20
N VAL A 428 19.29 1.32 -16.32
CA VAL A 428 20.75 1.23 -16.41
C VAL A 428 21.21 -0.15 -15.96
N LEU A 429 21.93 -0.84 -16.85
CA LEU A 429 22.50 -2.15 -16.58
C LEU A 429 23.64 -2.01 -15.56
N VAL A 430 23.71 -2.92 -14.59
CA VAL A 430 24.86 -2.99 -13.66
C VAL A 430 26.16 -3.28 -14.42
N ASP A 431 27.30 -2.82 -13.93
CA ASP A 431 28.61 -2.96 -14.55
C ASP A 431 29.39 -4.23 -14.14
N TRP A 432 28.71 -5.14 -13.46
CA TRP A 432 29.22 -6.42 -12.99
C TRP A 432 28.28 -7.57 -13.37
N TYR A 433 28.81 -8.76 -13.42
CA TYR A 433 28.00 -9.97 -13.43
C TYR A 433 28.52 -10.99 -12.41
N ALA A 434 27.63 -11.85 -11.95
CA ALA A 434 27.91 -12.92 -11.03
C ALA A 434 27.71 -14.29 -11.69
N GLU A 435 28.52 -15.26 -11.29
CA GLU A 435 28.39 -16.66 -11.69
C GLU A 435 28.29 -17.54 -10.44
N VAL A 436 27.25 -18.35 -10.34
CA VAL A 436 27.05 -19.28 -9.24
C VAL A 436 27.83 -20.55 -9.49
N VAL A 437 28.72 -20.91 -8.56
CA VAL A 437 29.54 -22.13 -8.62
C VAL A 437 29.20 -23.00 -7.42
N ILE A 438 28.58 -24.14 -7.69
CA ILE A 438 28.25 -25.12 -6.64
C ILE A 438 29.18 -26.31 -6.72
N SER A 439 30.00 -26.50 -5.70
CA SER A 439 30.89 -27.64 -5.57
C SER A 439 30.72 -28.28 -4.18
N ASN A 440 31.73 -28.25 -3.32
CA ASN A 440 31.61 -28.62 -1.90
C ASN A 440 31.00 -27.48 -1.05
N GLN A 441 30.91 -26.31 -1.62
CA GLN A 441 30.32 -25.09 -1.06
C GLN A 441 29.67 -24.30 -2.20
N ILE A 442 28.81 -23.35 -1.86
CA ILE A 442 28.27 -22.39 -2.81
C ILE A 442 29.19 -21.18 -2.83
N GLU A 443 29.69 -20.84 -4.00
CA GLU A 443 30.51 -19.67 -4.27
C GLU A 443 29.84 -18.83 -5.34
N ILE A 444 29.80 -17.53 -5.15
CA ILE A 444 29.34 -16.58 -6.18
C ILE A 444 30.55 -15.74 -6.58
N MET A 445 30.93 -15.86 -7.84
CA MET A 445 32.06 -15.15 -8.42
C MET A 445 31.59 -13.92 -9.17
N PHE A 446 31.99 -12.73 -8.74
CA PHE A 446 31.71 -11.46 -9.38
C PHE A 446 32.84 -11.06 -10.33
N LYS A 447 32.47 -10.56 -11.48
CA LYS A 447 33.37 -10.05 -12.52
C LYS A 447 32.82 -8.75 -13.09
N THR A 448 33.70 -7.87 -13.56
CA THR A 448 33.28 -6.67 -14.29
C THR A 448 33.05 -6.98 -15.77
N ASP A 449 32.31 -6.11 -16.43
CA ASP A 449 32.14 -6.17 -17.90
C ASP A 449 33.43 -5.99 -18.67
N ALA A 450 34.46 -5.35 -18.08
CA ALA A 450 35.78 -5.29 -18.66
C ALA A 450 36.42 -6.69 -18.88
N CYS A 451 35.86 -7.74 -18.23
CA CYS A 451 36.25 -9.14 -18.41
C CYS A 451 35.35 -9.92 -19.36
N ALA A 452 34.17 -9.43 -19.62
CA ALA A 452 33.39 -9.85 -20.79
C ALA A 452 34.16 -9.38 -22.02
N SER A 453 34.24 -10.17 -23.06
CA SER A 453 34.98 -9.87 -24.31
C SER A 453 34.93 -8.35 -24.66
N ASP A 454 35.87 -7.85 -25.49
CA ASP A 454 35.89 -6.46 -25.99
C ASP A 454 34.57 -5.99 -26.67
N PHE A 455 33.55 -6.81 -26.55
CA PHE A 455 32.25 -6.65 -27.15
C PHE A 455 31.17 -6.53 -26.07
N SER A 456 30.39 -5.45 -26.10
CA SER A 456 29.17 -5.26 -25.32
C SER A 456 27.96 -5.10 -26.26
N LEU A 457 26.88 -5.79 -25.90
CA LEU A 457 25.58 -5.64 -26.55
C LEU A 457 24.59 -5.10 -25.51
N ASP A 458 24.23 -3.84 -25.67
CA ASP A 458 23.24 -3.21 -24.79
C ASP A 458 21.84 -3.35 -25.42
N LEU A 459 21.01 -4.18 -24.80
CA LEU A 459 19.62 -4.41 -25.12
C LEU A 459 18.82 -4.29 -23.83
N PRO A 460 17.68 -3.58 -23.82
CA PRO A 460 16.84 -3.52 -22.64
C PRO A 460 16.30 -4.90 -22.26
N ASN A 461 16.32 -5.20 -20.99
CA ASN A 461 15.82 -6.44 -20.45
C ASN A 461 14.68 -6.17 -19.47
N HIS A 462 13.55 -5.80 -19.98
CA HIS A 462 12.32 -5.73 -19.20
C HIS A 462 11.21 -6.43 -19.97
N SER A 463 10.25 -6.99 -19.26
CA SER A 463 9.01 -7.45 -19.85
C SER A 463 8.37 -6.32 -20.63
N VAL A 464 8.26 -6.49 -21.94
CA VAL A 464 7.56 -5.53 -22.79
C VAL A 464 6.19 -6.09 -23.10
N THR A 465 5.17 -5.39 -22.65
CA THR A 465 3.79 -5.72 -23.03
C THR A 465 3.43 -4.96 -24.31
N THR A 466 2.89 -5.65 -25.29
CA THR A 466 2.48 -5.05 -26.56
C THR A 466 1.18 -5.64 -27.08
N LEU A 467 0.50 -4.88 -27.94
CA LEU A 467 -0.71 -5.36 -28.62
C LEU A 467 -0.38 -6.33 -29.77
N PRO A 468 -1.30 -7.21 -30.15
CA PRO A 468 -1.13 -8.06 -31.32
C PRO A 468 -0.83 -7.24 -32.58
N ASN A 469 0.15 -7.69 -33.35
CA ASN A 469 0.60 -7.06 -34.60
C ASN A 469 1.27 -5.68 -34.45
N GLU A 470 1.47 -5.17 -33.26
CA GLU A 470 2.30 -4.00 -33.04
C GLU A 470 3.77 -4.41 -32.92
N PRO A 471 4.68 -3.82 -33.72
CA PRO A 471 6.10 -4.15 -33.60
C PRO A 471 6.68 -3.57 -32.31
N ILE A 472 7.54 -4.37 -31.68
CA ILE A 472 8.28 -3.93 -30.49
C ILE A 472 9.54 -3.22 -30.96
N GLN A 473 9.82 -2.05 -30.40
CA GLN A 473 11.04 -1.30 -30.67
C GLN A 473 11.92 -1.33 -29.41
N ILE A 474 13.13 -1.84 -29.56
CA ILE A 474 14.14 -1.89 -28.51
C ILE A 474 15.37 -1.07 -28.92
N ALA A 475 15.89 -0.32 -27.97
CA ALA A 475 17.18 0.32 -28.14
C ALA A 475 18.28 -0.73 -28.12
N ALA A 476 19.26 -0.59 -28.99
CA ALA A 476 20.40 -1.48 -29.07
C ALA A 476 21.67 -0.72 -29.42
N LYS A 477 22.75 -1.05 -28.73
CA LYS A 477 24.08 -0.53 -28.99
C LYS A 477 25.10 -1.64 -28.94
N SER A 478 26.05 -1.62 -29.86
CA SER A 478 27.12 -2.61 -29.90
C SER A 478 28.47 -1.92 -29.95
N SER A 479 29.48 -2.47 -29.30
CA SER A 479 30.85 -1.96 -29.37
C SER A 479 31.58 -2.36 -30.67
N ILE A 480 31.04 -3.31 -31.44
CA ILE A 480 31.56 -3.73 -32.72
C ILE A 480 30.47 -3.74 -33.79
N ASP A 481 30.86 -3.76 -35.07
CA ASP A 481 29.93 -4.05 -36.18
C ASP A 481 29.40 -5.50 -36.03
N CYS A 482 28.12 -5.67 -35.98
CA CYS A 482 27.50 -6.90 -35.57
C CYS A 482 26.30 -7.29 -36.46
N THR A 483 26.16 -8.57 -36.69
CA THR A 483 24.95 -9.14 -37.27
C THR A 483 24.20 -9.89 -36.19
N LEU A 484 23.03 -9.37 -35.85
CA LEU A 484 22.18 -9.95 -34.79
C LEU A 484 21.71 -11.35 -35.20
N GLN A 485 21.95 -12.29 -34.32
CA GLN A 485 21.36 -13.62 -34.37
C GLN A 485 20.00 -13.59 -33.69
N ASN A 486 18.99 -14.08 -34.39
CA ASN A 486 17.62 -14.12 -33.90
C ASN A 486 17.26 -15.55 -33.47
N GLY A 487 17.24 -15.80 -32.18
CA GLY A 487 16.77 -17.03 -31.55
C GLY A 487 15.39 -16.88 -30.88
N LEU A 488 14.66 -15.78 -31.16
CA LEU A 488 13.36 -15.53 -30.58
C LEU A 488 12.31 -16.50 -31.15
N THR A 489 11.50 -17.02 -30.26
CA THR A 489 10.40 -17.93 -30.62
C THR A 489 9.12 -17.42 -29.92
N SER A 490 7.99 -17.66 -30.58
CA SER A 490 6.68 -17.38 -29.99
C SER A 490 6.05 -18.67 -29.47
N THR A 491 5.39 -18.61 -28.33
CA THR A 491 4.69 -19.76 -27.73
C THR A 491 3.58 -20.32 -28.62
N ASP A 492 3.05 -19.52 -29.54
CA ASP A 492 2.08 -19.95 -30.55
C ASP A 492 2.73 -20.46 -31.83
N GLY A 493 4.06 -20.58 -31.87
CA GLY A 493 4.83 -21.14 -33.01
C GLY A 493 4.97 -20.22 -34.20
N ARG A 494 4.70 -18.93 -34.07
CA ARG A 494 4.82 -17.97 -35.19
C ARG A 494 6.23 -17.51 -35.40
N LEU A 495 6.51 -17.09 -36.64
CA LEU A 495 7.81 -16.53 -37.03
C LEU A 495 7.98 -15.14 -36.42
N VAL A 496 9.11 -14.97 -35.75
CA VAL A 496 9.58 -13.70 -35.21
C VAL A 496 10.73 -13.20 -36.08
N SER A 497 10.69 -11.96 -36.50
CA SER A 497 11.76 -11.34 -37.28
C SER A 497 12.23 -10.04 -36.65
N ILE A 498 13.53 -9.75 -36.80
CA ILE A 498 14.15 -8.53 -36.30
C ILE A 498 14.66 -7.65 -37.44
N SER A 499 14.57 -6.32 -37.27
CA SER A 499 15.06 -5.39 -38.30
C SER A 499 15.47 -4.05 -37.62
N PRO A 500 16.67 -3.50 -37.91
CA PRO A 500 17.71 -4.10 -38.74
C PRO A 500 18.37 -5.30 -38.06
N ASN A 501 18.90 -6.23 -38.84
CA ASN A 501 19.70 -7.33 -38.32
C ASN A 501 21.20 -7.01 -38.26
N GLN A 502 21.59 -5.79 -38.59
CA GLN A 502 22.97 -5.31 -38.49
C GLN A 502 23.04 -4.03 -37.68
N ILE A 503 23.89 -4.02 -36.67
CA ILE A 503 24.17 -2.87 -35.83
C ILE A 503 25.62 -2.43 -36.09
N LYS A 504 25.82 -1.12 -36.15
CA LYS A 504 27.14 -0.50 -36.35
C LYS A 504 27.78 -0.15 -35.00
N ALA A 505 29.08 -0.39 -34.91
CA ALA A 505 29.86 -0.09 -33.74
C ALA A 505 29.66 1.35 -33.22
N GLY A 506 29.31 1.48 -31.96
CA GLY A 506 29.17 2.77 -31.27
C GLY A 506 27.97 3.62 -31.69
N ILE A 507 27.07 3.08 -32.54
CA ILE A 507 25.87 3.78 -32.99
C ILE A 507 24.65 3.25 -32.25
N ASP A 508 23.93 4.16 -31.63
CA ASP A 508 22.63 3.84 -31.03
C ASP A 508 21.65 3.43 -32.13
N SER A 509 21.08 2.26 -32.03
CA SER A 509 20.22 1.67 -33.01
C SER A 509 18.87 1.30 -32.39
N THR A 510 17.80 1.37 -33.19
CA THR A 510 16.51 0.85 -32.78
C THR A 510 16.26 -0.45 -33.55
N VAL A 511 16.16 -1.55 -32.82
CA VAL A 511 15.82 -2.86 -33.37
C VAL A 511 14.31 -3.05 -33.24
N THR A 512 13.66 -3.31 -34.35
CA THR A 512 12.23 -3.59 -34.42
C THR A 512 12.02 -5.10 -34.47
N ILE A 513 11.30 -5.63 -33.51
CA ILE A 513 10.86 -7.03 -33.46
C ILE A 513 9.48 -7.09 -34.10
N ASN A 514 9.36 -7.82 -35.22
CA ASN A 514 8.11 -8.01 -35.90
C ASN A 514 7.62 -9.45 -35.69
N PHE A 515 6.40 -9.55 -35.25
CA PHE A 515 5.69 -10.81 -35.11
C PHE A 515 4.24 -10.59 -35.57
N ASN A 516 3.62 -11.67 -35.98
CA ASN A 516 2.20 -11.65 -36.35
C ASN A 516 1.48 -12.56 -35.34
N SER A 517 0.98 -12.00 -34.32
CA SER A 517 0.23 -12.72 -33.28
C SER A 517 -1.27 -12.43 -33.43
N ALA A 518 -2.09 -13.46 -33.30
CA ALA A 518 -3.50 -13.32 -32.98
C ALA A 518 -3.65 -13.78 -31.55
N ALA A 519 -3.24 -12.94 -30.60
CA ALA A 519 -3.54 -13.19 -29.20
C ALA A 519 -5.06 -13.37 -29.11
N GLN A 520 -5.47 -14.48 -28.55
CA GLN A 520 -6.89 -14.71 -28.25
C GLN A 520 -7.22 -13.96 -26.96
N HIS A 521 -8.47 -13.63 -26.82
CA HIS A 521 -9.01 -13.05 -25.62
C HIS A 521 -8.56 -13.83 -24.36
N ASN A 522 -8.08 -13.13 -23.35
CA ASN A 522 -7.51 -13.69 -22.12
C ASN A 522 -6.36 -14.69 -22.36
N SER A 523 -5.76 -14.70 -23.51
CA SER A 523 -4.57 -15.50 -23.77
C SER A 523 -3.35 -14.59 -23.86
N MET A 524 -2.33 -14.94 -23.12
CA MET A 524 -1.03 -14.31 -23.19
C MET A 524 -0.15 -15.11 -24.13
N THR A 525 0.29 -14.48 -25.22
CA THR A 525 1.31 -15.07 -26.07
C THR A 525 2.66 -14.54 -25.64
N LYS A 526 3.53 -15.43 -25.15
CA LYS A 526 4.90 -15.08 -24.84
C LYS A 526 5.78 -15.17 -26.05
N LEU A 527 6.61 -14.17 -26.21
CA LEU A 527 7.73 -14.17 -27.12
C LEU A 527 8.98 -14.25 -26.28
N GLY A 528 9.70 -15.33 -26.33
CA GLY A 528 10.91 -15.54 -25.57
C GLY A 528 12.03 -16.12 -26.40
N GLY A 529 13.23 -16.04 -25.91
CA GLY A 529 14.40 -16.60 -26.52
C GLY A 529 15.58 -15.65 -26.48
N THR A 530 16.49 -15.83 -27.45
CA THR A 530 17.76 -15.11 -27.42
C THR A 530 17.90 -14.18 -28.62
N ILE A 531 18.46 -13.03 -28.37
CA ILE A 531 19.01 -12.13 -29.38
C ILE A 531 20.50 -11.94 -29.08
N GLY A 532 21.34 -11.98 -30.08
CA GLY A 532 22.77 -11.93 -29.80
C GLY A 532 23.64 -11.59 -30.98
N CYS A 533 24.89 -11.40 -30.66
CA CYS A 533 25.92 -11.01 -31.58
C CYS A 533 27.20 -11.78 -31.23
N GLU A 534 27.69 -12.57 -32.14
CA GLU A 534 28.87 -13.42 -31.90
C GLU A 534 28.73 -14.34 -30.69
N SER A 535 29.51 -14.06 -29.63
CA SER A 535 29.50 -14.83 -28.39
C SER A 535 28.60 -14.23 -27.32
N GLU A 536 28.09 -13.00 -27.50
CA GLU A 536 27.20 -12.35 -26.57
C GLU A 536 25.74 -12.53 -26.95
N ILE A 537 25.03 -13.17 -26.09
CA ILE A 537 23.63 -13.53 -26.26
C ILE A 537 22.84 -12.92 -25.10
N ARG A 538 21.74 -12.27 -25.38
CA ARG A 538 20.80 -11.76 -24.38
C ARG A 538 19.49 -12.49 -24.49
N ASN A 539 18.93 -12.80 -23.33
CA ASN A 539 17.56 -13.30 -23.25
C ASN A 539 16.61 -12.11 -23.39
N LEU A 540 15.59 -12.29 -24.19
CA LEU A 540 14.50 -11.33 -24.30
C LEU A 540 13.20 -12.04 -23.98
N ASP A 541 12.43 -11.47 -23.07
CA ASP A 541 11.08 -11.92 -22.76
C ASP A 541 10.08 -10.81 -23.08
N VAL A 542 9.09 -11.13 -23.91
CA VAL A 542 8.07 -10.18 -24.32
C VAL A 542 6.72 -10.82 -24.20
N GLU A 543 5.83 -10.11 -23.53
CA GLU A 543 4.45 -10.50 -23.45
C GLU A 543 3.61 -9.75 -24.49
N ILE A 544 2.95 -10.51 -25.31
CA ILE A 544 2.02 -9.98 -26.29
C ILE A 544 0.63 -10.09 -25.69
N LEU A 545 0.15 -9.00 -25.14
CA LEU A 545 -1.20 -8.88 -24.61
C LEU A 545 -1.99 -7.95 -25.51
N SER A 546 -3.10 -8.44 -26.02
CA SER A 546 -4.15 -7.51 -26.41
C SER A 546 -4.73 -6.90 -25.14
N LEU A 547 -4.95 -5.60 -25.15
CA LEU A 547 -5.76 -4.99 -24.11
C LEU A 547 -7.11 -5.69 -24.08
N SER A 548 -7.45 -6.27 -22.96
CA SER A 548 -8.65 -7.06 -22.78
C SER A 548 -9.28 -6.70 -21.43
N ILE A 549 -10.57 -6.89 -21.32
CA ILE A 549 -11.29 -6.70 -20.06
C ILE A 549 -11.21 -8.01 -19.29
N MET A 550 -10.86 -7.94 -18.00
CA MET A 550 -10.91 -9.10 -17.12
C MET A 550 -12.36 -9.40 -16.75
N PRO A 551 -12.69 -10.67 -16.42
CA PRO A 551 -13.99 -10.97 -15.83
C PRO A 551 -14.18 -10.16 -14.55
N GLN A 552 -15.23 -9.32 -14.53
CA GLN A 552 -15.56 -8.55 -13.34
C GLN A 552 -16.14 -9.49 -12.27
N ASN A 553 -15.48 -9.56 -11.13
CA ASN A 553 -15.93 -10.38 -10.02
C ASN A 553 -16.71 -9.50 -9.04
N GLY A 554 -18.03 -9.57 -9.10
CA GLY A 554 -18.90 -8.88 -8.17
C GLY A 554 -19.94 -7.96 -8.83
N THR A 555 -20.70 -7.29 -7.99
CA THR A 555 -21.75 -6.35 -8.41
C THR A 555 -21.32 -4.96 -8.00
N TYR A 556 -21.20 -4.05 -8.96
CA TYR A 556 -20.96 -2.64 -8.64
C TYR A 556 -22.20 -2.04 -7.96
N SER A 557 -22.04 -1.52 -6.75
CA SER A 557 -23.15 -0.98 -5.96
C SER A 557 -22.82 0.42 -5.47
N THR A 558 -23.75 1.37 -5.67
CA THR A 558 -23.60 2.73 -5.16
C THR A 558 -24.96 3.40 -4.95
N SER A 559 -24.98 4.50 -4.18
CA SER A 559 -26.17 5.32 -3.99
C SER A 559 -26.24 6.44 -5.04
N ILE A 560 -27.45 6.75 -5.51
CA ILE A 560 -27.72 7.84 -6.46
C ILE A 560 -28.85 8.73 -5.95
N PRO A 561 -28.86 10.03 -6.26
CA PRO A 561 -29.94 10.94 -5.85
C PRO A 561 -31.26 10.60 -6.57
N VAL A 562 -32.38 10.75 -5.84
CA VAL A 562 -33.73 10.46 -6.37
C VAL A 562 -34.16 11.42 -7.49
N ASN A 563 -33.75 12.69 -7.42
CA ASN A 563 -34.26 13.74 -8.31
C ASN A 563 -33.19 14.46 -9.12
N ASP A 564 -31.94 14.37 -8.72
CA ASP A 564 -30.84 15.10 -9.34
C ASP A 564 -30.06 14.19 -10.29
N LYS A 565 -29.55 14.78 -11.38
CA LYS A 565 -28.61 14.08 -12.26
C LYS A 565 -27.31 13.82 -11.52
N SER A 566 -26.72 12.67 -11.79
CA SER A 566 -25.46 12.25 -11.20
C SER A 566 -24.64 11.46 -12.21
N GLN A 567 -23.40 11.19 -11.88
CA GLN A 567 -22.54 10.29 -12.63
C GLN A 567 -22.12 9.14 -11.72
N ILE A 568 -22.03 7.96 -12.28
CA ILE A 568 -21.37 6.82 -11.64
C ILE A 568 -20.11 6.50 -12.42
N ALA A 569 -19.05 6.15 -11.69
CA ALA A 569 -17.76 5.79 -12.22
C ALA A 569 -17.49 4.31 -11.86
N ILE A 570 -17.51 3.45 -12.86
CA ILE A 570 -17.34 2.00 -12.67
C ILE A 570 -15.92 1.68 -13.09
N PRO A 571 -15.04 1.25 -12.18
CA PRO A 571 -13.72 0.77 -12.52
C PRO A 571 -13.82 -0.42 -13.48
N ILE A 572 -13.01 -0.44 -14.51
CA ILE A 572 -12.97 -1.54 -15.48
C ILE A 572 -11.61 -2.20 -15.37
N ASP A 573 -11.62 -3.40 -14.86
CA ASP A 573 -10.41 -4.22 -14.81
C ASP A 573 -10.01 -4.61 -16.22
N SER A 574 -8.80 -4.24 -16.60
CA SER A 574 -8.24 -4.56 -17.89
C SER A 574 -6.89 -5.26 -17.73
N ILE A 575 -6.53 -6.08 -18.70
CA ILE A 575 -5.24 -6.74 -18.78
C ILE A 575 -4.62 -6.41 -20.13
N GLY A 576 -3.35 -6.09 -20.11
CA GLY A 576 -2.60 -5.72 -21.30
C GLY A 576 -2.27 -4.24 -21.34
N SER A 577 -1.67 -3.79 -22.42
CA SER A 577 -1.30 -2.40 -22.64
C SER A 577 -1.73 -1.89 -24.00
N GLY A 578 -1.86 -0.58 -24.11
CA GLY A 578 -2.23 0.11 -25.34
C GLY A 578 -3.61 0.75 -25.27
N ILE A 579 -3.98 1.48 -26.29
CA ILE A 579 -5.27 2.16 -26.39
C ILE A 579 -6.19 1.34 -27.26
N GLN A 580 -7.32 0.93 -26.71
CA GLN A 580 -8.34 0.17 -27.47
C GLN A 580 -9.74 0.73 -27.20
N ASN A 581 -10.58 0.71 -28.23
CA ASN A 581 -11.99 1.07 -28.12
C ASN A 581 -12.83 -0.19 -27.96
N PHE A 582 -13.80 -0.12 -27.06
CA PHE A 582 -14.81 -1.13 -26.80
C PHE A 582 -16.18 -0.51 -27.00
N ASP A 583 -17.13 -1.29 -27.46
CA ASP A 583 -18.52 -0.89 -27.47
C ASP A 583 -19.21 -1.41 -26.20
N TYR A 584 -20.14 -0.65 -25.64
CA TYR A 584 -20.91 -1.12 -24.51
C TYR A 584 -22.39 -0.85 -24.62
N LYS A 585 -23.17 -1.65 -23.92
CA LYS A 585 -24.62 -1.62 -23.92
C LYS A 585 -25.13 -1.82 -22.50
N ILE A 586 -26.17 -1.09 -22.14
CA ILE A 586 -26.79 -1.17 -20.83
C ILE A 586 -28.16 -1.85 -20.99
N ASP A 587 -28.34 -2.95 -20.30
CA ASP A 587 -29.59 -3.70 -20.25
C ASP A 587 -30.24 -3.65 -18.85
N GLY A 588 -31.54 -3.95 -18.82
CA GLY A 588 -32.35 -3.96 -17.61
C GLY A 588 -32.92 -2.58 -17.21
N PRO A 589 -33.46 -2.46 -16.00
CA PRO A 589 -34.04 -1.19 -15.48
C PRO A 589 -33.08 0.00 -15.51
N LEU A 590 -31.79 -0.23 -15.38
CA LEU A 590 -30.74 0.81 -15.44
C LEU A 590 -30.79 1.60 -16.77
N SER A 591 -31.05 0.94 -17.89
CA SER A 591 -31.11 1.58 -19.21
C SER A 591 -32.17 2.69 -19.34
N ARG A 592 -33.10 2.78 -18.38
CA ARG A 592 -34.14 3.83 -18.38
C ARG A 592 -33.70 5.14 -17.78
N ILE A 593 -32.63 5.09 -16.99
CA ILE A 593 -32.09 6.25 -16.28
C ILE A 593 -30.63 6.51 -16.64
N ALA A 594 -29.98 5.60 -17.33
CA ALA A 594 -28.59 5.76 -17.78
C ALA A 594 -28.55 6.37 -19.19
N GLN A 595 -27.71 7.39 -19.36
CA GLN A 595 -27.36 7.94 -20.67
C GLN A 595 -25.87 7.69 -20.88
N SER A 596 -25.52 7.11 -22.03
CA SER A 596 -24.13 6.72 -22.28
C SER A 596 -23.75 6.97 -23.72
N GLU A 597 -22.51 7.33 -23.95
CA GLU A 597 -21.85 7.10 -25.23
C GLU A 597 -21.69 5.58 -25.40
N GLN A 598 -21.78 5.12 -26.63
CA GLN A 598 -21.74 3.67 -26.91
C GLN A 598 -20.32 3.11 -26.98
N THR A 599 -19.32 3.96 -26.83
CA THR A 599 -17.90 3.56 -26.97
C THR A 599 -17.12 3.90 -25.71
N LEU A 600 -16.42 2.91 -25.20
CA LEU A 600 -15.51 3.00 -24.07
C LEU A 600 -14.07 2.91 -24.60
N ARG A 601 -13.24 3.89 -24.26
CA ARG A 601 -11.81 3.87 -24.59
C ARG A 601 -11.01 3.48 -23.38
N LEU A 602 -10.32 2.36 -23.42
CA LEU A 602 -9.45 1.86 -22.37
C LEU A 602 -7.98 2.07 -22.74
N THR A 603 -7.14 2.24 -21.71
CA THR A 603 -5.71 2.47 -21.83
C THR A 603 -4.87 1.37 -21.16
N GLY A 604 -5.50 0.54 -20.35
CA GLY A 604 -4.85 -0.53 -19.60
C GLY A 604 -4.37 -0.09 -18.21
N SER A 605 -4.68 1.15 -17.77
CA SER A 605 -4.40 1.62 -16.42
C SER A 605 -5.49 2.58 -15.98
N ASP A 606 -6.01 2.40 -14.77
CA ASP A 606 -7.04 3.25 -14.14
C ASP A 606 -8.26 3.50 -15.06
N ASP A 607 -8.65 2.48 -15.80
CA ASP A 607 -9.73 2.58 -16.75
C ASP A 607 -11.08 2.63 -16.04
N VAL A 608 -11.87 3.66 -16.32
CA VAL A 608 -13.17 3.90 -15.67
C VAL A 608 -14.25 4.11 -16.71
N LEU A 609 -15.36 3.38 -16.59
CA LEU A 609 -16.56 3.62 -17.36
C LEU A 609 -17.44 4.63 -16.64
N ILE A 610 -17.56 5.83 -17.20
CA ILE A 610 -18.44 6.90 -16.66
C ILE A 610 -19.80 6.80 -17.31
N ILE A 611 -20.85 6.74 -16.50
CA ILE A 611 -22.23 6.68 -16.95
C ILE A 611 -23.01 7.84 -16.32
N ASP A 612 -23.64 8.64 -17.17
CA ASP A 612 -24.55 9.69 -16.74
C ASP A 612 -25.90 9.09 -16.33
N ILE A 613 -26.35 9.41 -15.13
CA ILE A 613 -27.63 8.98 -14.56
C ILE A 613 -28.58 10.16 -14.53
N ASP A 614 -29.71 10.01 -15.22
CA ASP A 614 -30.83 10.93 -15.17
C ASP A 614 -32.06 10.20 -14.59
N PRO A 615 -32.46 10.54 -13.37
CA PRO A 615 -33.59 9.87 -12.71
C PRO A 615 -34.91 9.94 -13.47
N ASN A 616 -35.12 10.95 -14.33
CA ASN A 616 -36.33 11.16 -15.14
C ASN A 616 -37.66 11.12 -14.35
N ASN A 617 -37.62 11.46 -13.06
CA ASN A 617 -38.72 11.31 -12.10
C ASN A 617 -39.24 9.86 -11.95
N LEU A 618 -38.40 8.86 -12.23
CA LEU A 618 -38.75 7.44 -12.14
C LEU A 618 -38.38 6.84 -10.79
N LEU A 619 -37.54 7.51 -10.00
CA LEU A 619 -37.01 6.99 -8.77
C LEU A 619 -37.81 7.43 -7.55
N SER A 620 -37.83 6.56 -6.56
CA SER A 620 -38.34 6.79 -5.20
C SER A 620 -37.30 6.48 -4.18
N ASN A 621 -37.35 7.08 -3.00
CA ASN A 621 -36.38 6.83 -1.92
C ASN A 621 -36.31 5.33 -1.56
N ASN A 622 -35.10 4.80 -1.41
CA ASN A 622 -34.77 3.38 -1.20
C ASN A 622 -35.18 2.47 -2.37
N MET A 623 -35.43 3.02 -3.55
CA MET A 623 -35.67 2.21 -4.75
C MET A 623 -34.34 1.65 -5.27
N ILE A 624 -34.33 0.35 -5.52
CA ILE A 624 -33.18 -0.34 -6.10
C ILE A 624 -33.37 -0.42 -7.62
N VAL A 625 -32.36 0.02 -8.37
CA VAL A 625 -32.31 -0.08 -9.82
C VAL A 625 -31.13 -0.96 -10.19
N ASN A 626 -31.39 -2.09 -10.80
CA ASN A 626 -30.36 -2.99 -11.27
C ASN A 626 -30.26 -2.99 -12.81
N GLY A 627 -29.11 -3.39 -13.30
CA GLY A 627 -28.86 -3.55 -14.73
C GLY A 627 -27.58 -4.33 -14.97
N ILE A 628 -27.39 -4.66 -16.23
CA ILE A 628 -26.15 -5.30 -16.70
C ILE A 628 -25.56 -4.41 -17.76
N ILE A 629 -24.28 -4.13 -17.67
CA ILE A 629 -23.51 -3.46 -18.70
C ILE A 629 -22.74 -4.54 -19.46
N GLU A 630 -23.03 -4.70 -20.73
CA GLU A 630 -22.30 -5.59 -21.62
C GLU A 630 -21.28 -4.76 -22.40
N ILE A 631 -20.00 -5.11 -22.27
CA ILE A 631 -18.89 -4.46 -22.97
C ILE A 631 -18.38 -5.46 -24.00
N SER A 632 -18.16 -5.02 -25.23
CA SER A 632 -17.69 -5.89 -26.31
C SER A 632 -16.51 -5.28 -27.08
N ASP A 633 -15.61 -6.14 -27.51
CA ASP A 633 -14.50 -5.76 -28.40
C ASP A 633 -14.85 -5.97 -29.89
N SER A 634 -13.92 -5.60 -30.77
CA SER A 634 -14.06 -5.80 -32.21
C SER A 634 -14.07 -7.25 -32.68
N ASN A 635 -13.84 -8.20 -31.76
CA ASN A 635 -13.83 -9.65 -32.03
C ASN A 635 -15.07 -10.36 -31.47
N ASP A 636 -16.11 -9.60 -31.12
CA ASP A 636 -17.36 -10.09 -30.51
C ASP A 636 -17.18 -10.80 -29.15
N ASN A 637 -16.07 -10.54 -28.45
CA ASN A 637 -15.94 -10.97 -27.05
C ASN A 637 -16.78 -10.04 -26.18
N VAL A 638 -17.49 -10.60 -25.22
CA VAL A 638 -18.43 -9.88 -24.36
C VAL A 638 -18.13 -10.12 -22.88
N TRP A 639 -18.05 -9.05 -22.13
CA TRP A 639 -17.94 -9.03 -20.68
C TRP A 639 -19.15 -8.35 -20.08
N SER A 640 -19.55 -8.75 -18.90
CA SER A 640 -20.70 -8.16 -18.23
C SER A 640 -20.34 -7.68 -16.84
N VAL A 641 -20.82 -6.47 -16.52
CA VAL A 641 -20.74 -5.86 -15.19
C VAL A 641 -22.16 -5.75 -14.64
N GLU A 642 -22.42 -6.37 -13.50
CA GLU A 642 -23.69 -6.16 -12.79
C GLU A 642 -23.65 -4.85 -12.02
N VAL A 643 -24.71 -4.04 -12.12
CA VAL A 643 -24.83 -2.76 -11.45
C VAL A 643 -26.10 -2.71 -10.63
N VAL A 644 -25.98 -2.29 -9.37
CA VAL A 644 -27.10 -2.10 -8.44
C VAL A 644 -27.01 -0.70 -7.85
N LEU A 645 -27.97 0.15 -8.19
CA LEU A 645 -28.05 1.52 -7.69
C LEU A 645 -29.17 1.66 -6.68
N THR A 646 -28.88 2.25 -5.53
CA THR A 646 -29.89 2.57 -4.51
C THR A 646 -30.23 4.06 -4.59
N ALA A 647 -31.50 4.38 -4.87
CA ALA A 647 -31.96 5.76 -4.92
C ALA A 647 -32.19 6.30 -3.51
N GLU A 648 -31.49 7.38 -3.17
CA GLU A 648 -31.63 8.03 -1.87
C GLU A 648 -32.15 9.46 -2.02
N SER A 649 -33.14 9.81 -1.20
CA SER A 649 -33.53 11.21 -1.06
C SER A 649 -32.39 11.90 -0.33
N GLY A 650 -31.68 12.76 -1.03
CA GLY A 650 -30.52 13.42 -0.49
C GLY A 650 -30.74 13.92 0.92
N ALA A 651 -29.92 13.47 1.85
CA ALA A 651 -29.75 14.18 3.09
C ALA A 651 -29.51 15.65 2.71
N THR A 652 -30.16 16.57 3.41
CA THR A 652 -29.89 18.00 3.22
C THR A 652 -28.39 18.17 3.32
N LYS A 653 -27.76 18.39 2.15
CA LYS A 653 -26.32 18.57 2.08
C LYS A 653 -25.94 19.59 3.15
N SER A 654 -24.99 19.26 3.98
CA SER A 654 -24.45 20.19 4.95
C SER A 654 -23.82 21.37 4.20
N LEU A 655 -23.67 22.51 4.86
CA LEU A 655 -22.96 23.65 4.25
C LEU A 655 -21.52 23.26 3.83
N ASN A 656 -20.94 22.26 4.48
CA ASN A 656 -19.61 21.73 4.15
C ASN A 656 -19.57 21.03 2.78
N ASP A 657 -20.67 20.45 2.32
CA ASP A 657 -20.74 19.75 1.02
C ASP A 657 -20.81 20.73 -0.18
N TYR A 658 -21.05 22.00 0.09
CA TYR A 658 -21.15 23.05 -0.95
C TYR A 658 -19.97 24.01 -0.99
N ILE A 659 -19.12 24.03 0.04
CA ILE A 659 -18.06 25.02 0.20
C ILE A 659 -16.79 24.29 0.59
N ASN A 660 -15.83 24.22 -0.33
CA ASN A 660 -14.55 23.62 -0.05
C ASN A 660 -13.73 24.44 0.99
N PRO A 661 -12.69 23.85 1.61
CA PRO A 661 -11.88 24.53 2.63
C PRO A 661 -11.31 25.89 2.18
N GLY A 662 -10.92 26.02 0.92
CA GLY A 662 -10.44 27.27 0.34
C GLY A 662 -11.53 28.34 0.30
N GLN A 663 -12.74 27.96 -0.07
CA GLN A 663 -13.90 28.87 -0.07
C GLN A 663 -14.31 29.28 1.34
N MET A 664 -14.21 28.37 2.33
CA MET A 664 -14.46 28.69 3.74
C MET A 664 -13.49 29.75 4.26
N ILE A 665 -12.21 29.63 3.96
CA ILE A 665 -11.20 30.63 4.33
C ILE A 665 -11.50 31.97 3.64
N GLY A 666 -11.85 31.95 2.35
CA GLY A 666 -12.24 33.14 1.61
C GLY A 666 -13.42 33.87 2.26
N LEU A 667 -14.46 33.15 2.63
CA LEU A 667 -15.62 33.70 3.37
C LEU A 667 -15.23 34.25 4.73
N ALA A 668 -14.41 33.55 5.50
CA ALA A 668 -13.91 34.02 6.79
C ALA A 668 -13.13 35.31 6.66
N CYS A 669 -12.28 35.46 5.64
CA CYS A 669 -11.57 36.69 5.33
C CYS A 669 -12.53 37.86 4.97
N ILE A 670 -13.61 37.62 4.22
CA ILE A 670 -14.63 38.61 3.91
C ILE A 670 -15.35 39.07 5.17
N PHE A 671 -15.78 38.14 6.03
CA PHE A 671 -16.42 38.47 7.30
C PHE A 671 -15.49 39.27 8.22
N ALA A 672 -14.21 38.89 8.29
CA ALA A 672 -13.21 39.62 9.07
C ALA A 672 -13.01 41.05 8.51
N ALA A 673 -12.94 41.22 7.20
CA ALA A 673 -12.83 42.54 6.56
C ALA A 673 -14.07 43.38 6.84
N LEU A 674 -15.26 42.80 6.78
CA LEU A 674 -16.55 43.48 7.10
C LEU A 674 -16.56 43.89 8.58
N TRP A 675 -16.15 43.04 9.47
CA TRP A 675 -16.06 43.33 10.91
C TRP A 675 -15.10 44.49 11.20
N VAL A 676 -13.90 44.48 10.58
CA VAL A 676 -12.95 45.59 10.68
C VAL A 676 -13.56 46.90 10.15
N PHE A 677 -14.24 46.84 9.01
CA PHE A 677 -14.92 48.00 8.40
C PHE A 677 -16.00 48.57 9.34
N LEU A 678 -16.86 47.71 9.90
CA LEU A 678 -17.90 48.12 10.85
C LEU A 678 -17.31 48.69 12.13
N SER A 679 -16.25 48.09 12.67
CA SER A 679 -15.56 48.59 13.86
C SER A 679 -14.92 49.97 13.61
N MET A 680 -14.45 50.24 12.39
CA MET A 680 -13.96 51.58 12.02
C MET A 680 -15.11 52.61 11.95
N LYS A 681 -16.33 52.19 11.61
CA LYS A 681 -17.50 53.10 11.47
C LYS A 681 -18.14 53.43 12.83
N ASP A 682 -18.19 52.48 13.76
CA ASP A 682 -18.93 52.67 15.02
C ASP A 682 -18.21 53.51 16.07
N GLY A 683 -16.96 53.87 15.89
CA GLY A 683 -16.24 54.80 16.77
C GLY A 683 -16.14 54.37 18.26
N ARG A 684 -16.51 53.14 18.59
CA ARG A 684 -16.42 52.62 19.97
C ARG A 684 -14.96 52.32 20.28
N THR A 685 -14.41 53.18 21.14
CA THR A 685 -13.17 52.80 21.87
C THR A 685 -13.52 51.65 22.81
N VAL A 686 -12.87 50.48 22.56
CA VAL A 686 -12.89 49.40 23.56
C VAL A 686 -12.10 49.94 24.78
N ASN A 687 -12.81 50.27 25.88
CA ASN A 687 -12.21 50.62 27.13
C ASN A 687 -11.67 49.32 27.75
N LEU A 688 -10.37 49.14 27.69
CA LEU A 688 -9.67 48.01 28.35
C LEU A 688 -9.76 48.07 29.89
N GLU A 689 -10.28 49.15 30.45
CA GLU A 689 -10.52 49.30 31.91
C GLU A 689 -11.77 48.57 32.41
N GLU A 690 -12.73 48.21 31.58
CA GLU A 690 -13.92 47.45 31.99
C GLU A 690 -13.70 45.95 32.17
N ILE A 691 -12.56 45.42 31.74
CA ILE A 691 -12.28 43.97 31.84
C ILE A 691 -11.59 43.59 33.20
N THR A 692 -11.12 44.58 33.97
CA THR A 692 -10.37 44.32 35.20
C THR A 692 -11.17 44.52 36.48
N GLU A 693 -12.41 44.97 36.48
CA GLU A 693 -13.22 45.24 37.67
C GLU A 693 -14.38 44.28 37.95
N GLU A 694 -14.66 43.30 37.07
CA GLU A 694 -15.76 42.32 37.31
C GLU A 694 -15.30 40.96 37.89
N GLN A 695 -14.11 40.85 38.45
CA GLN A 695 -13.71 39.68 39.24
C GLN A 695 -13.56 40.01 40.74
N SER A 696 -14.57 40.56 41.36
CA SER A 696 -14.68 40.51 42.81
C SER A 696 -16.14 40.38 43.23
N VAL A 697 -16.40 39.20 43.80
CA VAL A 697 -17.47 38.92 44.74
C VAL A 697 -18.90 38.90 44.20
N HIS A 698 -19.33 37.72 43.73
CA HIS A 698 -20.69 37.28 44.08
C HIS A 698 -20.66 35.80 44.47
N ASN A 699 -20.90 35.53 45.74
CA ASN A 699 -21.32 34.24 46.28
C ASN A 699 -22.59 33.81 45.53
N ARG A 700 -22.50 32.77 44.70
CA ARG A 700 -23.69 32.06 44.22
C ARG A 700 -23.96 30.89 45.15
N PRO A 701 -25.23 30.63 45.49
CA PRO A 701 -25.59 29.42 46.24
C PRO A 701 -25.31 28.19 45.39
N ASN A 702 -24.88 27.11 46.04
CA ASN A 702 -24.71 25.78 45.46
C ASN A 702 -26.04 25.34 44.87
N ILE A 703 -26.09 25.20 43.56
CA ILE A 703 -27.21 24.56 42.85
C ILE A 703 -26.68 23.21 42.39
N ASP A 704 -27.29 22.15 42.91
CA ASP A 704 -26.99 20.77 42.49
C ASP A 704 -27.72 20.47 41.19
N TYR A 705 -26.99 19.92 40.20
CA TYR A 705 -27.52 19.44 38.94
C TYR A 705 -27.53 17.92 38.91
N ASP A 706 -28.53 17.32 38.26
CA ASP A 706 -28.53 15.87 37.99
C ASP A 706 -27.49 15.51 36.90
N ALA A 707 -27.27 14.22 36.70
CA ALA A 707 -26.35 13.71 35.72
C ALA A 707 -26.69 14.12 34.27
N TRP A 708 -27.81 14.81 34.06
CA TRP A 708 -28.30 15.28 32.75
C TRP A 708 -28.35 16.81 32.67
N GLY A 709 -27.81 17.54 33.68
CA GLY A 709 -27.73 19.00 33.67
C GLY A 709 -29.03 19.73 33.95
N ARG A 710 -29.99 19.13 34.67
CA ARG A 710 -31.26 19.77 35.04
C ARG A 710 -31.23 20.26 36.47
N GLU A 711 -31.69 21.48 36.70
CA GLU A 711 -31.87 22.09 38.03
C GLU A 711 -32.93 21.33 38.86
N PHE A 712 -32.62 21.03 40.11
CA PHE A 712 -33.65 20.58 41.07
C PHE A 712 -34.32 21.77 41.69
N ASP A 713 -35.64 21.94 41.47
CA ASP A 713 -36.49 22.78 42.28
C ASP A 713 -36.78 22.10 43.63
N ASN A 714 -36.41 22.77 44.71
CA ASN A 714 -36.84 22.44 46.07
C ASN A 714 -38.07 23.24 46.44
#